data_69b340dee2902054f4e2f73a5e3dc610
#
_entry.id   69b340dee2902054f4e2f73a5e3dc610
#
_cell.length_a   1.000
_cell.length_b   1.000
_cell.length_c   1.000
_cell.angle_alpha   90.00
_cell.angle_beta   90.00
_cell.angle_gamma   90.00
#
_symmetry.space_group_name_H-M   'P 1'
#
loop_
_entity.id
_entity.type
_entity.pdbx_description
1 polymer ?
#
loop_
_entity_poly.entity_id
_entity_poly.type
_entity_poly.pdbx_seq_one_letter_code
_entity_poly.pdbx_strand_id
1 'polypeptide(L)'
;MDRIVIRGAREHNLKNISLELPRGKFIVITGVSGSGKSTLAFDTIYAEGQRRYVESLSSYARQFLGVMDKPEVESIEGLSPAISIDQKTTSHNPRSTVGTVTEIHDYLRLLFARVGQAFCPECGRPIEKQSASEITDRLLRRPPGTRAILMAPLVRGRKGEYRKLFQQLLKEGYARVRVDGVIYLLEEAQGLSLEKYEKHDIDLVIDRVVLKEEERPRIAEAVELALLRGEGLLRVLYPDTGEEELFSEKFACPEHGSVLEELEPRIFSFNGPDGAGPACGGLGYGEEFDPERVVNPELSLGGGAILPGSRGRDTGRSYLWDRLRALAEHLGFDLKTPFKDLPEEAKRAVLYGLPEPFEVVFRRGGKETFRVEVRYEGVIPWLEKRYQESDSEGVREALEGFMSLRPCPACGGTRYKREVLSVKVAGRNIAEVSALPVREALAFFQGLEKTLPPFQAQIARPILREIVERLGFLVDVGLDYLTLDRAANTLSGGEAQRIRLATQVGSGLTGVLYVLDEPSIGLHPRDNQRLIRTLKRLRDLGNTLIVVEHDEETMRAADWIVDMGPGAGIHGGEVVAQGTLEDILKSPQSLTGAYLRGEKRIPVPKERRKGNGKWLVLKGARAHNLKNVTLRIPLGRFVAITGPSGSGKSTLVHDVLYAALAQRLMRAKTTPGPYEALEGVEHLDKVIEIDQSPIGRTPRSNPATYTGVFDEIRDLFAKTPEARKRGYGPGRFSFNVKGGRCEACGGDGTVKIEMLFLPDLYVPCEVCKGKRYNKETLEVKLRGKSIADVLDMTVEEALDFFQNVPSIARKLQLMVDVGLGYMKLGQPSPTLSGGEAQRIKLATELGRKATGRTLYILDEPTTGLHFDDVAKLLSVLHRLVDAGNTVVVIEHNLDVVKTADWVIDLGPEGGDRGGEIVAEGTPEEVALTGSPTGAFLARIPEIAARIGVAAD
;
A
#
# COMPACT_ATOMS: atom_id res chain seq x y z
N MET A 1 -29.42 0.65 29.27
CA MET A 1 -29.27 2.09 28.93
C MET A 1 -29.35 2.24 27.42
N ASP A 2 -30.31 3.01 26.94
CA ASP A 2 -30.56 3.17 25.51
C ASP A 2 -29.78 4.36 24.88
N ARG A 3 -28.96 5.02 25.70
CA ARG A 3 -28.22 6.22 25.29
C ARG A 3 -26.78 6.22 25.84
N ILE A 4 -25.91 6.88 25.11
CA ILE A 4 -24.57 7.26 25.56
C ILE A 4 -24.71 8.70 26.08
N VAL A 5 -24.45 8.92 27.37
CA VAL A 5 -24.53 10.23 28.01
C VAL A 5 -23.16 10.77 28.29
N ILE A 6 -22.81 11.89 27.65
CA ILE A 6 -21.51 12.55 27.77
C ILE A 6 -21.75 13.83 28.57
N ARG A 7 -20.97 14.02 29.64
CA ARG A 7 -21.02 15.21 30.49
C ARG A 7 -19.68 15.85 30.65
N GLY A 8 -19.60 17.15 30.40
CA GLY A 8 -18.42 17.96 30.67
C GLY A 8 -17.20 17.59 29.85
N ALA A 9 -17.35 17.32 28.56
CA ALA A 9 -16.22 17.03 27.66
C ALA A 9 -15.44 18.33 27.38
N ARG A 10 -14.14 18.31 27.70
CA ARG A 10 -13.22 19.48 27.62
C ARG A 10 -11.93 19.18 26.89
N GLU A 11 -11.81 18.00 26.26
CA GLU A 11 -10.60 17.63 25.54
C GLU A 11 -10.31 18.65 24.43
N HIS A 12 -9.05 19.04 24.27
CA HIS A 12 -8.58 20.01 23.29
C HIS A 12 -9.45 21.30 23.26
N ASN A 13 -10.15 21.56 22.15
CA ASN A 13 -10.96 22.75 21.95
C ASN A 13 -12.43 22.59 22.38
N LEU A 14 -12.82 21.45 22.92
CA LEU A 14 -14.18 21.22 23.38
C LEU A 14 -14.53 22.12 24.59
N LYS A 15 -15.67 22.82 24.51
CA LYS A 15 -16.08 23.83 25.49
C LYS A 15 -17.03 23.27 26.53
N ASN A 16 -16.57 22.32 27.33
CA ASN A 16 -17.34 21.70 28.42
C ASN A 16 -18.73 21.23 27.94
N ILE A 17 -18.77 20.53 26.84
CA ILE A 17 -20.01 20.10 26.20
C ILE A 17 -20.62 18.87 26.87
N SER A 18 -21.93 18.83 26.88
CA SER A 18 -22.73 17.69 27.35
C SER A 18 -23.76 17.34 26.30
N LEU A 19 -23.84 16.06 25.94
CA LEU A 19 -24.78 15.57 24.93
C LEU A 19 -25.18 14.12 25.19
N GLU A 20 -26.30 13.72 24.60
CA GLU A 20 -26.80 12.35 24.63
C GLU A 20 -26.89 11.80 23.21
N LEU A 21 -26.35 10.62 22.99
CA LEU A 21 -26.35 9.91 21.71
C LEU A 21 -27.16 8.62 21.82
N PRO A 22 -28.04 8.30 20.85
CA PRO A 22 -28.80 7.06 20.88
C PRO A 22 -27.91 5.86 20.61
N ARG A 23 -28.06 4.78 21.38
CA ARG A 23 -27.35 3.50 21.11
C ARG A 23 -28.08 2.72 20.03
N GLY A 24 -27.29 1.85 19.34
CA GLY A 24 -27.83 1.00 18.27
C GLY A 24 -28.23 1.79 17.03
N LYS A 25 -27.68 2.97 16.83
CA LYS A 25 -27.98 3.88 15.73
C LYS A 25 -26.73 4.25 14.92
N PHE A 26 -26.97 4.72 13.73
CA PHE A 26 -25.96 5.30 12.85
C PHE A 26 -25.89 6.80 13.08
N ILE A 27 -24.81 7.26 13.73
CA ILE A 27 -24.61 8.63 14.17
C ILE A 27 -23.51 9.26 13.33
N VAL A 28 -23.77 10.42 12.74
CA VAL A 28 -22.78 11.22 12.02
C VAL A 28 -22.41 12.44 12.85
N ILE A 29 -21.12 12.66 13.07
CA ILE A 29 -20.57 13.88 13.64
C ILE A 29 -19.96 14.69 12.50
N THR A 30 -20.45 15.89 12.28
CA THR A 30 -20.03 16.78 11.21
C THR A 30 -19.75 18.20 11.73
N GLY A 31 -19.25 19.05 10.86
CA GLY A 31 -18.94 20.45 11.15
C GLY A 31 -17.72 20.93 10.39
N VAL A 32 -17.43 22.20 10.45
CA VAL A 32 -16.26 22.79 9.78
C VAL A 32 -14.94 22.20 10.27
N SER A 33 -13.91 22.26 9.45
CA SER A 33 -12.56 21.80 9.81
C SER A 33 -12.06 22.47 11.09
N GLY A 34 -11.54 21.68 12.04
CA GLY A 34 -11.09 22.20 13.34
C GLY A 34 -12.19 22.50 14.35
N SER A 35 -13.44 22.12 14.09
CA SER A 35 -14.57 22.34 15.01
C SER A 35 -14.63 21.41 16.23
N GLY A 36 -13.75 20.40 16.29
CA GLY A 36 -13.69 19.45 17.40
C GLY A 36 -14.38 18.10 17.14
N LYS A 37 -14.73 17.79 15.90
CA LYS A 37 -15.38 16.52 15.51
C LYS A 37 -14.58 15.28 15.91
N SER A 38 -13.35 15.23 15.45
CA SER A 38 -12.44 14.12 15.75
C SER A 38 -12.08 14.07 17.23
N THR A 39 -11.97 15.21 17.87
CA THR A 39 -11.73 15.31 19.31
C THR A 39 -12.87 14.67 20.09
N LEU A 40 -14.13 14.95 19.73
CA LEU A 40 -15.29 14.33 20.37
C LEU A 40 -15.36 12.83 20.08
N ALA A 41 -15.21 12.43 18.81
CA ALA A 41 -15.40 11.05 18.39
C ALA A 41 -14.26 10.14 18.85
N PHE A 42 -12.99 10.52 18.61
CA PHE A 42 -11.81 9.69 18.86
C PHE A 42 -11.13 9.99 20.19
N ASP A 43 -10.79 11.26 20.46
CA ASP A 43 -10.02 11.62 21.65
C ASP A 43 -10.86 11.58 22.94
N THR A 44 -12.18 11.61 22.85
CA THR A 44 -13.11 11.56 23.99
C THR A 44 -13.87 10.25 24.06
N ILE A 45 -14.75 9.97 23.11
CA ILE A 45 -15.68 8.81 23.18
C ILE A 45 -14.91 7.50 22.98
N TYR A 46 -14.16 7.39 21.88
CA TYR A 46 -13.39 6.17 21.61
C TYR A 46 -12.31 5.94 22.67
N ALA A 47 -11.55 6.98 23.02
CA ALA A 47 -10.47 6.89 24.00
C ALA A 47 -10.99 6.40 25.38
N GLU A 48 -12.11 6.89 25.86
CA GLU A 48 -12.71 6.43 27.13
C GLU A 48 -13.26 4.99 27.01
N GLY A 49 -13.88 4.64 25.91
CA GLY A 49 -14.36 3.28 25.64
C GLY A 49 -13.21 2.27 25.62
N GLN A 50 -12.12 2.61 24.96
CA GLN A 50 -10.91 1.81 24.89
C GLN A 50 -10.21 1.70 26.25
N ARG A 51 -10.09 2.80 26.98
CA ARG A 51 -9.49 2.83 28.33
C ARG A 51 -10.23 1.87 29.28
N ARG A 52 -11.57 1.95 29.35
CA ARG A 52 -12.39 1.07 30.19
C ARG A 52 -12.25 -0.40 29.80
N TYR A 53 -12.18 -0.68 28.48
CA TYR A 53 -11.95 -2.04 28.01
C TYR A 53 -10.60 -2.59 28.48
N VAL A 54 -9.51 -1.81 28.31
CA VAL A 54 -8.16 -2.18 28.76
C VAL A 54 -8.11 -2.37 30.28
N GLU A 55 -8.74 -1.51 31.06
CA GLU A 55 -8.82 -1.64 32.52
C GLU A 55 -9.58 -2.91 32.98
N SER A 56 -10.49 -3.40 32.17
CA SER A 56 -11.22 -4.65 32.44
C SER A 56 -10.39 -5.90 32.21
N LEU A 57 -9.26 -5.79 31.50
CA LEU A 57 -8.38 -6.90 31.21
C LEU A 57 -7.52 -7.32 32.44
N SER A 58 -6.92 -8.50 32.36
CA SER A 58 -6.00 -8.97 33.39
C SER A 58 -4.80 -8.05 33.60
N SER A 59 -4.21 -8.05 34.81
CA SER A 59 -2.99 -7.26 35.08
C SER A 59 -1.83 -7.58 34.12
N TYR A 60 -1.74 -8.83 33.69
CA TYR A 60 -0.75 -9.26 32.69
C TYR A 60 -0.98 -8.59 31.32
N ALA A 61 -2.20 -8.62 30.81
CA ALA A 61 -2.53 -7.98 29.55
C ALA A 61 -2.34 -6.45 29.59
N ARG A 62 -2.66 -5.80 30.74
CA ARG A 62 -2.43 -4.37 30.95
C ARG A 62 -0.96 -3.96 30.90
N GLN A 63 -0.03 -4.83 31.32
CA GLN A 63 1.41 -4.54 31.23
C GLN A 63 1.89 -4.39 29.79
N PHE A 64 1.26 -5.08 28.84
CA PHE A 64 1.61 -4.98 27.41
C PHE A 64 0.93 -3.82 26.71
N LEU A 65 -0.27 -3.43 27.14
CA LEU A 65 -1.08 -2.38 26.50
C LEU A 65 -0.81 -0.99 27.08
N GLY A 66 -0.13 -0.91 28.22
CA GLY A 66 0.16 0.34 28.91
C GLY A 66 -1.05 0.91 29.68
N VAL A 67 -0.83 2.00 30.39
CA VAL A 67 -1.88 2.78 31.06
C VAL A 67 -2.33 3.87 30.09
N MET A 68 -3.61 3.86 29.75
CA MET A 68 -4.19 4.91 28.91
C MET A 68 -4.68 6.06 29.81
N ASP A 69 -4.34 7.29 29.41
CA ASP A 69 -4.79 8.49 30.11
C ASP A 69 -6.32 8.63 29.96
N LYS A 70 -6.96 9.13 31.02
CA LYS A 70 -8.39 9.45 30.98
C LYS A 70 -8.56 10.74 30.18
N PRO A 71 -9.46 10.77 29.17
CA PRO A 71 -9.81 12.02 28.50
C PRO A 71 -10.35 13.07 29.48
N GLU A 72 -10.19 14.34 29.16
CA GLU A 72 -10.75 15.44 29.93
C GLU A 72 -12.29 15.49 29.76
N VAL A 73 -12.97 14.66 30.53
CA VAL A 73 -14.43 14.55 30.57
C VAL A 73 -14.88 14.21 31.98
N GLU A 74 -16.00 14.80 32.41
CA GLU A 74 -16.56 14.51 33.75
C GLU A 74 -17.03 13.07 33.83
N SER A 75 -17.89 12.66 32.90
CA SER A 75 -18.38 11.29 32.82
C SER A 75 -18.91 10.94 31.43
N ILE A 76 -18.79 9.68 31.07
CA ILE A 76 -19.47 9.09 29.92
C ILE A 76 -20.14 7.81 30.39
N GLU A 77 -21.44 7.74 30.24
CA GLU A 77 -22.25 6.56 30.61
C GLU A 77 -22.77 5.86 29.34
N GLY A 78 -23.00 4.56 29.44
CA GLY A 78 -23.61 3.78 28.35
C GLY A 78 -22.63 3.36 27.25
N LEU A 79 -21.32 3.48 27.47
CA LEU A 79 -20.31 3.01 26.51
C LEU A 79 -20.28 1.50 26.41
N SER A 80 -20.12 1.00 25.17
CA SER A 80 -19.76 -0.36 24.84
C SER A 80 -18.26 -0.45 24.54
N PRO A 81 -17.67 -1.65 24.45
CA PRO A 81 -16.34 -1.81 23.90
C PRO A 81 -16.22 -1.10 22.56
N ALA A 82 -15.20 -0.28 22.38
CA ALA A 82 -15.04 0.58 21.23
C ALA A 82 -13.96 0.06 20.27
N ILE A 83 -14.25 0.10 18.98
CA ILE A 83 -13.33 -0.21 17.90
C ILE A 83 -13.22 0.99 16.98
N SER A 84 -11.99 1.43 16.72
CA SER A 84 -11.70 2.50 15.77
C SER A 84 -11.39 1.93 14.39
N ILE A 85 -11.97 2.56 13.36
CA ILE A 85 -11.66 2.31 11.96
C ILE A 85 -11.21 3.62 11.34
N ASP A 86 -9.92 3.91 11.48
CA ASP A 86 -9.29 5.14 10.99
C ASP A 86 -8.43 4.89 9.73
N GLN A 87 -7.90 5.96 9.16
CA GLN A 87 -7.07 5.91 7.96
C GLN A 87 -5.56 5.80 8.25
N LYS A 88 -5.16 6.03 9.51
CA LYS A 88 -3.74 6.24 9.86
C LYS A 88 -2.89 4.98 9.93
N THR A 89 -3.49 3.82 9.96
CA THR A 89 -2.78 2.56 10.17
C THR A 89 -2.78 1.67 8.93
N THR A 90 -2.00 2.05 7.92
CA THR A 90 -1.57 1.09 6.90
C THR A 90 -0.50 0.19 7.52
N SER A 91 -0.67 -1.12 7.41
CA SER A 91 0.39 -2.05 7.82
C SER A 91 1.64 -1.81 6.98
N HIS A 92 2.74 -1.47 7.62
CA HIS A 92 4.04 -1.36 6.94
C HIS A 92 4.73 -2.73 6.75
N ASN A 93 4.09 -3.80 7.20
CA ASN A 93 4.64 -5.15 7.06
C ASN A 93 4.50 -5.61 5.60
N PRO A 94 5.61 -5.83 4.87
CA PRO A 94 5.59 -6.25 3.48
C PRO A 94 5.04 -7.68 3.28
N ARG A 95 4.90 -8.44 4.36
CA ARG A 95 4.31 -9.79 4.35
C ARG A 95 2.79 -9.78 4.45
N SER A 96 2.17 -8.65 4.82
CA SER A 96 0.72 -8.53 4.89
C SER A 96 0.13 -8.30 3.51
N THR A 97 -0.91 -9.05 3.18
CA THR A 97 -1.70 -8.92 1.95
C THR A 97 -3.17 -8.69 2.27
N VAL A 98 -3.96 -8.28 1.29
CA VAL A 98 -5.42 -8.19 1.44
C VAL A 98 -5.99 -9.50 1.96
N GLY A 99 -5.56 -10.64 1.40
CA GLY A 99 -6.01 -11.98 1.83
C GLY A 99 -5.68 -12.29 3.30
N THR A 100 -4.51 -11.90 3.79
CA THR A 100 -4.12 -12.16 5.19
C THR A 100 -4.82 -11.22 6.18
N VAL A 101 -5.01 -9.96 5.81
CA VAL A 101 -5.69 -8.97 6.67
C VAL A 101 -7.18 -9.28 6.82
N THR A 102 -7.81 -9.82 5.78
CA THR A 102 -9.22 -10.22 5.78
C THR A 102 -9.47 -11.63 6.32
N GLU A 103 -8.43 -12.34 6.70
CA GLU A 103 -8.46 -13.76 7.12
C GLU A 103 -8.92 -14.73 6.00
N ILE A 104 -9.23 -14.25 4.81
CA ILE A 104 -9.63 -15.11 3.67
C ILE A 104 -8.51 -16.10 3.35
N HIS A 105 -7.26 -15.69 3.47
CA HIS A 105 -6.10 -16.54 3.21
C HIS A 105 -6.06 -17.78 4.11
N ASP A 106 -6.48 -17.68 5.37
CA ASP A 106 -6.53 -18.83 6.28
C ASP A 106 -7.56 -19.86 5.83
N TYR A 107 -8.70 -19.43 5.32
CA TYR A 107 -9.69 -20.31 4.72
C TYR A 107 -9.23 -20.93 3.39
N LEU A 108 -8.49 -20.15 2.58
CA LEU A 108 -7.85 -20.67 1.37
C LEU A 108 -6.85 -21.78 1.67
N ARG A 109 -6.00 -21.56 2.68
CA ARG A 109 -5.06 -22.58 3.14
C ARG A 109 -5.76 -23.87 3.55
N LEU A 110 -6.84 -23.74 4.30
CA LEU A 110 -7.64 -24.87 4.72
C LEU A 110 -8.31 -25.58 3.54
N LEU A 111 -8.88 -24.81 2.60
CA LEU A 111 -9.50 -25.35 1.39
C LEU A 111 -8.51 -26.16 0.57
N PHE A 112 -7.34 -25.59 0.25
CA PHE A 112 -6.31 -26.27 -0.53
C PHE A 112 -5.75 -27.52 0.17
N ALA A 113 -5.63 -27.47 1.50
CA ALA A 113 -5.19 -28.63 2.28
C ALA A 113 -6.22 -29.77 2.29
N ARG A 114 -7.51 -29.47 2.27
CA ARG A 114 -8.59 -30.48 2.39
C ARG A 114 -9.09 -31.03 1.08
N VAL A 115 -9.17 -30.20 0.03
CA VAL A 115 -9.72 -30.60 -1.27
C VAL A 115 -8.76 -30.38 -2.45
N GLY A 116 -7.55 -29.93 -2.20
CA GLY A 116 -6.53 -29.73 -3.22
C GLY A 116 -6.04 -31.04 -3.79
N GLN A 117 -5.81 -31.06 -5.12
CA GLN A 117 -5.17 -32.13 -5.83
C GLN A 117 -3.72 -31.77 -6.11
N ALA A 118 -2.79 -32.59 -5.62
CA ALA A 118 -1.38 -32.41 -5.89
C ALA A 118 -1.00 -32.91 -7.29
N PHE A 119 -0.10 -32.17 -7.95
CA PHE A 119 0.47 -32.54 -9.24
C PHE A 119 2.01 -32.50 -9.16
N CYS A 120 2.67 -33.24 -10.02
CA CYS A 120 4.12 -33.15 -10.12
C CYS A 120 4.52 -31.84 -10.81
N PRO A 121 5.37 -31.00 -10.20
CA PRO A 121 5.81 -29.75 -10.81
C PRO A 121 6.67 -29.92 -12.08
N GLU A 122 7.24 -31.12 -12.30
CA GLU A 122 8.07 -31.39 -13.47
C GLU A 122 7.26 -31.96 -14.67
N CYS A 123 6.40 -32.95 -14.43
CA CYS A 123 5.66 -33.63 -15.49
C CYS A 123 4.14 -33.37 -15.51
N GLY A 124 3.61 -32.67 -14.50
CA GLY A 124 2.19 -32.32 -14.42
C GLY A 124 1.24 -33.49 -14.12
N ARG A 125 1.74 -34.68 -13.79
CA ARG A 125 0.90 -35.82 -13.42
C ARG A 125 0.22 -35.59 -12.07
N PRO A 126 -1.04 -36.03 -11.87
CA PRO A 126 -1.66 -36.02 -10.57
C PRO A 126 -0.92 -36.97 -9.62
N ILE A 127 -0.79 -36.58 -8.37
CA ILE A 127 -0.11 -37.30 -7.31
C ILE A 127 -1.09 -37.53 -6.18
N GLU A 128 -1.18 -38.78 -5.73
CA GLU A 128 -2.06 -39.19 -4.66
C GLU A 128 -1.27 -39.85 -3.52
N LYS A 129 -1.71 -39.62 -2.29
CA LYS A 129 -1.26 -40.33 -1.10
C LYS A 129 -2.14 -41.56 -0.93
N GLN A 130 -1.55 -42.70 -0.75
CA GLN A 130 -2.26 -43.97 -0.56
C GLN A 130 -1.84 -44.60 0.78
N SER A 131 -2.82 -45.04 1.56
CA SER A 131 -2.53 -45.87 2.75
C SER A 131 -2.12 -47.28 2.33
N ALA A 132 -1.41 -47.97 3.24
CA ALA A 132 -1.02 -49.36 3.03
C ALA A 132 -2.24 -50.29 2.71
N SER A 133 -3.38 -50.04 3.36
CA SER A 133 -4.62 -50.74 3.13
C SER A 133 -5.18 -50.48 1.70
N GLU A 134 -5.20 -49.23 1.28
CA GLU A 134 -5.67 -48.86 -0.09
C GLU A 134 -4.74 -49.42 -1.16
N ILE A 135 -3.42 -49.44 -0.93
CA ILE A 135 -2.45 -50.06 -1.84
C ILE A 135 -2.74 -51.58 -1.95
N THR A 136 -2.97 -52.24 -0.83
CA THR A 136 -3.32 -53.67 -0.77
C THR A 136 -4.59 -53.92 -1.54
N ASP A 137 -5.64 -53.11 -1.34
CA ASP A 137 -6.93 -53.25 -2.08
C ASP A 137 -6.73 -53.03 -3.57
N ARG A 138 -5.88 -52.07 -3.97
CA ARG A 138 -5.60 -51.80 -5.39
C ARG A 138 -4.85 -52.98 -6.04
N LEU A 139 -3.91 -53.57 -5.36
CA LEU A 139 -3.19 -54.74 -5.84
C LEU A 139 -4.14 -55.92 -6.03
N LEU A 140 -5.05 -56.15 -5.10
CA LEU A 140 -6.03 -57.24 -5.16
C LEU A 140 -7.14 -57.03 -6.18
N ARG A 141 -7.31 -55.84 -6.75
CA ARG A 141 -8.21 -55.59 -7.88
C ARG A 141 -7.68 -56.13 -9.21
N ARG A 142 -6.39 -56.46 -9.30
CA ARG A 142 -5.83 -57.13 -10.47
C ARG A 142 -6.37 -58.53 -10.59
N PRO A 143 -6.36 -59.14 -11.80
CA PRO A 143 -6.88 -60.48 -11.99
C PRO A 143 -6.31 -61.48 -11.01
N PRO A 144 -7.14 -62.32 -10.33
CA PRO A 144 -6.66 -63.32 -9.40
C PRO A 144 -5.60 -64.23 -10.04
N GLY A 145 -4.51 -64.48 -9.28
CA GLY A 145 -3.39 -65.30 -9.78
C GLY A 145 -2.27 -64.48 -10.43
N THR A 146 -2.39 -63.18 -10.53
CA THR A 146 -1.30 -62.28 -11.00
C THR A 146 -0.09 -62.37 -10.09
N ARG A 147 1.08 -62.61 -10.66
CA ARG A 147 2.34 -62.59 -9.92
C ARG A 147 2.86 -61.19 -9.76
N ALA A 148 3.30 -60.83 -8.55
CA ALA A 148 3.83 -59.51 -8.23
C ALA A 148 5.08 -59.66 -7.34
N ILE A 149 6.06 -58.79 -7.62
CA ILE A 149 7.27 -58.61 -6.79
C ILE A 149 7.15 -57.26 -6.11
N LEU A 150 7.04 -57.29 -4.80
CA LEU A 150 6.96 -56.09 -3.95
C LEU A 150 8.35 -55.68 -3.52
N MET A 151 8.73 -54.47 -3.81
CA MET A 151 10.10 -53.93 -3.60
C MET A 151 10.06 -52.59 -2.89
N ALA A 152 11.04 -52.34 -2.03
CA ALA A 152 11.29 -51.07 -1.38
C ALA A 152 12.41 -50.30 -2.12
N PRO A 153 12.17 -49.15 -2.72
CA PRO A 153 13.22 -48.34 -3.32
C PRO A 153 14.15 -47.75 -2.26
N LEU A 154 15.41 -48.21 -2.18
CA LEU A 154 16.42 -47.74 -1.22
C LEU A 154 17.34 -46.67 -1.79
N VAL A 155 17.69 -46.76 -3.05
CA VAL A 155 18.55 -45.82 -3.76
C VAL A 155 17.89 -45.45 -5.09
N ARG A 156 17.81 -44.17 -5.38
CA ARG A 156 17.18 -43.65 -6.61
C ARG A 156 18.10 -42.63 -7.27
N GLY A 157 18.70 -43.01 -8.36
CA GLY A 157 19.56 -42.14 -9.18
C GLY A 157 20.73 -41.49 -8.42
N ARG A 158 21.30 -42.18 -7.43
CA ARG A 158 22.40 -41.65 -6.63
C ARG A 158 23.71 -42.38 -6.97
N LYS A 159 24.80 -41.64 -6.93
CA LYS A 159 26.14 -42.17 -7.16
C LYS A 159 26.67 -42.92 -5.93
N GLY A 160 27.39 -43.99 -6.11
CA GLY A 160 28.02 -44.76 -5.03
C GLY A 160 28.23 -46.24 -5.35
N GLU A 161 29.06 -46.91 -4.56
CA GLU A 161 29.38 -48.34 -4.73
C GLU A 161 28.46 -49.28 -3.95
N TYR A 162 27.79 -48.82 -2.92
CA TYR A 162 26.74 -49.48 -2.09
C TYR A 162 27.11 -50.85 -1.49
N ARG A 163 28.36 -51.27 -1.45
CA ARG A 163 28.78 -52.53 -0.83
C ARG A 163 28.35 -52.69 0.64
N LYS A 164 28.46 -51.64 1.43
CA LYS A 164 28.03 -51.65 2.86
C LYS A 164 26.53 -51.85 2.99
N LEU A 165 25.77 -51.29 2.07
CA LEU A 165 24.30 -51.43 2.04
C LEU A 165 23.91 -52.88 1.80
N PHE A 166 24.54 -53.56 0.85
CA PHE A 166 24.26 -54.96 0.55
C PHE A 166 24.67 -55.86 1.73
N GLN A 167 25.80 -55.61 2.39
CA GLN A 167 26.22 -56.34 3.61
C GLN A 167 25.22 -56.17 4.75
N GLN A 168 24.68 -54.98 4.96
CA GLN A 168 23.70 -54.72 6.00
C GLN A 168 22.40 -55.46 5.72
N LEU A 169 21.89 -55.38 4.46
CA LEU A 169 20.66 -56.08 4.09
C LEU A 169 20.78 -57.58 4.22
N LEU A 170 21.92 -58.17 3.95
CA LEU A 170 22.17 -59.59 4.13
C LEU A 170 22.17 -59.96 5.62
N LYS A 171 22.77 -59.17 6.50
CA LYS A 171 22.70 -59.36 7.96
C LYS A 171 21.28 -59.22 8.52
N GLU A 172 20.44 -58.43 7.89
CA GLU A 172 19.04 -58.28 8.29
C GLU A 172 18.16 -59.43 7.77
N GLY A 173 18.71 -60.37 6.99
CA GLY A 173 18.03 -61.58 6.54
C GLY A 173 17.27 -61.46 5.22
N TYR A 174 17.48 -60.41 4.42
CA TYR A 174 16.92 -60.29 3.11
C TYR A 174 17.69 -61.14 2.09
N ALA A 175 17.01 -61.63 1.04
CA ALA A 175 17.57 -62.56 0.09
C ALA A 175 17.91 -61.94 -1.26
N ARG A 176 17.16 -60.91 -1.70
CA ARG A 176 17.27 -60.37 -3.06
C ARG A 176 17.24 -58.84 -3.07
N VAL A 177 17.89 -58.32 -4.08
CA VAL A 177 17.94 -56.88 -4.40
C VAL A 177 17.87 -56.68 -5.91
N ARG A 178 17.23 -55.65 -6.34
CA ARG A 178 17.22 -55.23 -7.77
C ARG A 178 18.20 -54.06 -7.90
N VAL A 179 19.15 -54.20 -8.79
CA VAL A 179 20.15 -53.18 -9.09
C VAL A 179 20.06 -52.82 -10.56
N ASP A 180 19.81 -51.56 -10.87
CA ASP A 180 19.72 -51.04 -12.25
C ASP A 180 18.84 -51.89 -13.16
N GLY A 181 17.67 -52.33 -12.64
CA GLY A 181 16.65 -53.09 -13.31
C GLY A 181 16.84 -54.62 -13.29
N VAL A 182 17.94 -55.12 -12.79
CA VAL A 182 18.19 -56.56 -12.72
C VAL A 182 18.15 -57.07 -11.27
N ILE A 183 17.43 -58.19 -11.06
CA ILE A 183 17.29 -58.82 -9.73
C ILE A 183 18.42 -59.79 -9.50
N TYR A 184 19.14 -59.58 -8.41
CA TYR A 184 20.26 -60.43 -7.93
C TYR A 184 19.95 -61.01 -6.56
N LEU A 185 20.55 -62.14 -6.25
CA LEU A 185 20.73 -62.59 -4.84
C LEU A 185 21.65 -61.61 -4.15
N LEU A 186 21.40 -61.29 -2.88
CA LEU A 186 22.27 -60.33 -2.14
C LEU A 186 23.72 -60.79 -2.03
N GLU A 187 23.97 -62.10 -2.01
CA GLU A 187 25.30 -62.70 -2.06
C GLU A 187 26.04 -62.40 -3.39
N GLU A 188 25.32 -62.45 -4.52
CA GLU A 188 25.80 -62.10 -5.83
C GLU A 188 25.97 -60.55 -5.97
N ALA A 189 25.05 -59.77 -5.39
CA ALA A 189 25.12 -58.32 -5.41
C ALA A 189 26.37 -57.75 -4.72
N GLN A 190 26.88 -58.42 -3.67
CA GLN A 190 28.14 -58.04 -3.02
C GLN A 190 29.33 -58.10 -3.95
N GLY A 191 29.28 -58.97 -4.94
CA GLY A 191 30.31 -59.13 -5.95
C GLY A 191 30.23 -58.15 -7.11
N LEU A 192 29.16 -57.36 -7.17
CA LEU A 192 28.98 -56.36 -8.24
C LEU A 192 29.95 -55.19 -8.06
N SER A 193 30.63 -54.82 -9.13
CA SER A 193 31.47 -53.63 -9.18
C SER A 193 30.66 -52.47 -9.74
N LEU A 194 29.95 -51.73 -8.84
CA LEU A 194 29.20 -50.54 -9.22
C LEU A 194 30.14 -49.34 -9.38
N GLU A 195 29.97 -48.59 -10.46
CA GLU A 195 30.81 -47.42 -10.74
C GLU A 195 30.45 -46.26 -9.75
N LYS A 196 31.48 -45.83 -9.00
CA LYS A 196 31.35 -44.81 -7.95
C LYS A 196 30.75 -43.50 -8.45
N TYR A 197 30.93 -43.16 -9.69
CA TYR A 197 30.54 -41.87 -10.27
C TYR A 197 29.30 -41.96 -11.15
N GLU A 198 28.75 -43.15 -11.39
CA GLU A 198 27.50 -43.37 -12.07
C GLU A 198 26.32 -43.41 -11.10
N LYS A 199 25.13 -43.07 -11.62
CA LYS A 199 23.88 -43.09 -10.85
C LYS A 199 23.32 -44.51 -10.88
N HIS A 200 22.92 -44.99 -9.71
CA HIS A 200 22.35 -46.34 -9.57
C HIS A 200 20.97 -46.26 -8.95
N ASP A 201 20.12 -47.22 -9.30
CA ASP A 201 18.82 -47.49 -8.68
C ASP A 201 18.86 -48.86 -8.01
N ILE A 202 18.50 -48.89 -6.70
CA ILE A 202 18.52 -50.11 -5.89
C ILE A 202 17.22 -50.27 -5.18
N ASP A 203 16.49 -51.34 -5.49
CA ASP A 203 15.24 -51.72 -4.84
C ASP A 203 15.44 -53.02 -4.02
N LEU A 204 15.03 -53.00 -2.76
CA LEU A 204 15.04 -54.18 -1.91
C LEU A 204 13.82 -55.02 -2.21
N VAL A 205 13.99 -56.27 -2.62
CA VAL A 205 12.87 -57.21 -2.77
C VAL A 205 12.35 -57.64 -1.43
N ILE A 206 11.11 -57.25 -1.09
CA ILE A 206 10.45 -57.57 0.17
C ILE A 206 9.80 -58.95 0.08
N ASP A 207 8.97 -59.14 -0.91
CA ASP A 207 8.29 -60.42 -1.13
C ASP A 207 7.92 -60.61 -2.62
N ARG A 208 7.71 -61.86 -2.98
CA ARG A 208 7.16 -62.30 -4.26
C ARG A 208 5.84 -62.99 -4.01
N VAL A 209 4.76 -62.41 -4.37
CA VAL A 209 3.39 -62.85 -4.02
C VAL A 209 2.57 -63.14 -5.28
N VAL A 210 1.54 -63.97 -5.08
CA VAL A 210 0.48 -64.17 -6.05
C VAL A 210 -0.74 -63.44 -5.51
N LEU A 211 -1.29 -62.52 -6.31
CA LEU A 211 -2.42 -61.68 -5.91
C LEU A 211 -3.70 -62.47 -5.87
N LYS A 212 -4.10 -62.87 -4.66
CA LYS A 212 -5.35 -63.60 -4.36
C LYS A 212 -5.90 -63.09 -3.03
N GLU A 213 -7.19 -63.08 -2.85
CA GLU A 213 -7.84 -62.63 -1.63
C GLU A 213 -7.43 -63.46 -0.39
N GLU A 214 -7.16 -64.75 -0.57
CA GLU A 214 -6.67 -65.62 0.49
C GLU A 214 -5.28 -65.20 1.02
N GLU A 215 -4.47 -64.53 0.21
CA GLU A 215 -3.12 -64.06 0.55
C GLU A 215 -3.13 -62.64 1.10
N ARG A 216 -4.29 -62.00 1.29
CA ARG A 216 -4.43 -60.59 1.74
C ARG A 216 -3.55 -60.27 2.97
N PRO A 217 -3.55 -61.10 4.06
CA PRO A 217 -2.69 -60.76 5.23
C PRO A 217 -1.21 -60.68 4.89
N ARG A 218 -0.72 -61.61 4.08
CA ARG A 218 0.70 -61.62 3.63
C ARG A 218 1.02 -60.47 2.73
N ILE A 219 0.11 -60.12 1.80
CA ILE A 219 0.29 -59.00 0.90
C ILE A 219 0.29 -57.70 1.72
N ALA A 220 -0.60 -57.53 2.70
CA ALA A 220 -0.66 -56.36 3.55
C ALA A 220 0.64 -56.17 4.41
N GLU A 221 1.15 -57.25 5.00
CA GLU A 221 2.42 -57.20 5.71
C GLU A 221 3.60 -56.84 4.80
N ALA A 222 3.66 -57.38 3.60
CA ALA A 222 4.72 -57.05 2.62
C ALA A 222 4.62 -55.58 2.16
N VAL A 223 3.41 -55.08 1.93
CA VAL A 223 3.17 -53.67 1.58
C VAL A 223 3.63 -52.74 2.71
N GLU A 224 3.23 -53.01 3.96
CA GLU A 224 3.64 -52.25 5.13
C GLU A 224 5.17 -52.23 5.29
N LEU A 225 5.81 -53.37 5.18
CA LEU A 225 7.27 -53.51 5.32
C LEU A 225 7.99 -52.78 4.17
N ALA A 226 7.49 -52.93 2.96
CA ALA A 226 8.06 -52.22 1.82
C ALA A 226 7.98 -50.68 1.94
N LEU A 227 6.84 -50.17 2.40
CA LEU A 227 6.63 -48.74 2.65
C LEU A 227 7.55 -48.25 3.79
N LEU A 228 7.70 -49.03 4.85
CA LEU A 228 8.61 -48.71 5.96
C LEU A 228 10.04 -48.62 5.49
N ARG A 229 10.53 -49.61 4.74
CA ARG A 229 11.91 -49.65 4.23
C ARG A 229 12.18 -48.69 3.09
N GLY A 230 11.20 -48.46 2.25
CA GLY A 230 11.26 -47.52 1.11
C GLY A 230 10.94 -46.06 1.49
N GLU A 231 10.89 -45.74 2.79
CA GLU A 231 10.57 -44.39 3.28
C GLU A 231 9.24 -43.84 2.72
N GLY A 232 8.23 -44.70 2.71
CA GLY A 232 6.89 -44.40 2.19
C GLY A 232 6.68 -44.72 0.71
N LEU A 233 7.62 -45.42 0.07
CA LEU A 233 7.51 -45.84 -1.34
C LEU A 233 7.51 -47.37 -1.46
N LEU A 234 6.68 -47.86 -2.37
CA LEU A 234 6.58 -49.27 -2.78
C LEU A 234 6.60 -49.35 -4.30
N ARG A 235 7.51 -50.14 -4.84
CA ARG A 235 7.56 -50.49 -6.25
C ARG A 235 7.06 -51.94 -6.44
N VAL A 236 6.17 -52.11 -7.38
CA VAL A 236 5.65 -53.42 -7.73
C VAL A 236 5.99 -53.75 -9.18
N LEU A 237 6.65 -54.88 -9.38
CA LEU A 237 6.98 -55.42 -10.69
C LEU A 237 6.07 -56.62 -10.95
N TYR A 238 5.42 -56.63 -12.12
CA TYR A 238 4.61 -57.77 -12.61
C TYR A 238 5.45 -58.54 -13.62
N PRO A 239 6.09 -59.68 -13.21
CA PRO A 239 7.09 -60.36 -14.06
C PRO A 239 6.53 -60.93 -15.33
N ASP A 240 5.23 -61.21 -15.39
CA ASP A 240 4.56 -61.81 -16.58
C ASP A 240 4.38 -60.79 -17.72
N THR A 241 4.19 -59.49 -17.37
CA THR A 241 3.97 -58.41 -18.33
C THR A 241 5.17 -57.46 -18.44
N GLY A 242 6.06 -57.46 -17.43
CA GLY A 242 7.13 -56.51 -17.32
C GLY A 242 6.66 -55.11 -16.85
N GLU A 243 5.36 -54.98 -16.52
CA GLU A 243 4.78 -53.74 -16.04
C GLU A 243 5.24 -53.40 -14.62
N GLU A 244 5.47 -52.11 -14.35
CA GLU A 244 5.84 -51.63 -13.03
C GLU A 244 4.84 -50.59 -12.55
N GLU A 245 4.51 -50.61 -11.25
CA GLU A 245 3.72 -49.59 -10.57
C GLU A 245 4.51 -49.07 -9.36
N LEU A 246 4.48 -47.78 -9.15
CA LEU A 246 5.00 -47.16 -7.93
C LEU A 246 3.83 -46.61 -7.10
N PHE A 247 3.79 -47.02 -5.83
CA PHE A 247 2.84 -46.55 -4.83
C PHE A 247 3.58 -45.69 -3.80
N SER A 248 2.86 -44.74 -3.20
CA SER A 248 3.44 -43.89 -2.19
C SER A 248 2.45 -43.59 -1.06
N GLU A 249 2.92 -43.68 0.17
CA GLU A 249 2.22 -43.11 1.33
C GLU A 249 2.40 -41.59 1.41
N LYS A 250 3.36 -41.05 0.68
CA LYS A 250 3.63 -39.63 0.55
C LYS A 250 3.22 -39.16 -0.84
N PHE A 251 3.06 -37.84 -0.97
CA PHE A 251 2.84 -37.23 -2.28
C PHE A 251 4.13 -37.28 -3.10
N ALA A 252 4.31 -38.28 -3.91
CA ALA A 252 5.50 -38.50 -4.73
C ALA A 252 5.16 -38.82 -6.17
N CYS A 253 5.94 -38.27 -7.09
CA CYS A 253 5.89 -38.63 -8.50
C CYS A 253 6.72 -39.89 -8.76
N PRO A 254 6.22 -40.85 -9.54
CA PRO A 254 6.97 -42.06 -9.91
C PRO A 254 8.33 -41.77 -10.57
N GLU A 255 8.39 -40.72 -11.40
CA GLU A 255 9.59 -40.37 -12.18
C GLU A 255 10.51 -39.38 -11.46
N HIS A 256 9.94 -38.42 -10.71
CA HIS A 256 10.69 -37.28 -10.13
C HIS A 256 10.87 -37.32 -8.60
N GLY A 257 10.24 -38.28 -7.94
CA GLY A 257 10.36 -38.49 -6.49
C GLY A 257 9.39 -37.70 -5.61
N SER A 258 9.75 -37.53 -4.34
CA SER A 258 8.89 -36.85 -3.36
C SER A 258 8.70 -35.38 -3.71
N VAL A 259 7.45 -34.93 -3.72
CA VAL A 259 7.06 -33.56 -3.99
C VAL A 259 6.64 -32.85 -2.70
N LEU A 260 5.74 -33.48 -1.93
CA LEU A 260 5.22 -32.95 -0.67
C LEU A 260 5.16 -34.10 0.37
N GLU A 261 5.41 -33.77 1.62
CA GLU A 261 5.24 -34.75 2.69
C GLU A 261 3.78 -34.92 3.06
N GLU A 262 3.06 -33.81 3.25
CA GLU A 262 1.66 -33.79 3.63
C GLU A 262 0.97 -32.54 3.04
N LEU A 263 -0.37 -32.65 2.81
CA LEU A 263 -1.22 -31.52 2.48
C LEU A 263 -1.83 -30.96 3.77
N GLU A 264 -1.10 -30.05 4.41
CA GLU A 264 -1.54 -29.35 5.62
C GLU A 264 -1.65 -27.84 5.35
N PRO A 265 -2.50 -27.11 6.10
CA PRO A 265 -2.64 -25.65 5.93
C PRO A 265 -1.33 -24.87 6.04
N ARG A 266 -0.36 -25.36 6.81
CA ARG A 266 0.95 -24.70 7.01
C ARG A 266 1.76 -24.53 5.72
N ILE A 267 1.69 -25.49 4.80
CA ILE A 267 2.45 -25.45 3.54
C ILE A 267 1.90 -24.37 2.58
N PHE A 268 0.67 -23.95 2.75
CA PHE A 268 0.02 -22.89 1.97
C PHE A 268 0.21 -21.50 2.57
N SER A 269 1.11 -21.37 3.56
CA SER A 269 1.49 -20.08 4.12
C SER A 269 2.83 -19.61 3.55
N PHE A 270 2.83 -18.45 2.90
CA PHE A 270 4.07 -17.81 2.46
C PHE A 270 4.82 -17.10 3.60
N ASN A 271 4.25 -17.05 4.81
CA ASN A 271 4.90 -16.49 6.00
C ASN A 271 5.67 -17.53 6.83
N GLY A 272 5.54 -18.79 6.46
CA GLY A 272 6.25 -19.90 7.11
C GLY A 272 7.27 -20.56 6.21
N PRO A 273 8.30 -21.21 6.75
CA PRO A 273 9.37 -21.83 5.97
C PRO A 273 8.88 -23.01 5.11
N ASP A 274 7.76 -23.62 5.46
CA ASP A 274 7.20 -24.77 4.75
C ASP A 274 6.61 -24.39 3.40
N GLY A 275 6.03 -23.19 3.27
CA GLY A 275 5.39 -22.73 2.05
C GLY A 275 6.11 -21.59 1.33
N ALA A 276 6.94 -20.82 2.02
CA ALA A 276 7.61 -19.64 1.47
C ALA A 276 8.64 -20.01 0.40
N GLY A 277 8.63 -19.30 -0.71
CA GLY A 277 9.66 -19.40 -1.74
C GLY A 277 11.06 -19.14 -1.17
N PRO A 278 12.03 -20.06 -1.32
CA PRO A 278 13.32 -19.97 -0.63
C PRO A 278 14.16 -18.76 -1.04
N ALA A 279 14.06 -18.31 -2.28
CA ALA A 279 14.82 -17.19 -2.80
C ALA A 279 14.39 -15.82 -2.23
N CYS A 280 13.08 -15.62 -2.02
CA CYS A 280 12.53 -14.36 -1.50
C CYS A 280 12.00 -14.47 -0.06
N GLY A 281 12.10 -15.64 0.56
CA GLY A 281 11.58 -15.88 1.91
C GLY A 281 10.08 -15.61 2.05
N GLY A 282 9.31 -15.75 0.97
CA GLY A 282 7.86 -15.50 0.93
C GLY A 282 7.46 -14.05 0.68
N LEU A 283 8.41 -13.15 0.38
CA LEU A 283 8.10 -11.76 0.05
C LEU A 283 7.52 -11.61 -1.37
N GLY A 284 7.90 -12.50 -2.30
CA GLY A 284 7.48 -12.47 -3.70
C GLY A 284 8.17 -11.40 -4.55
N TYR A 285 8.83 -10.45 -3.92
CA TYR A 285 9.52 -9.33 -4.57
C TYR A 285 10.89 -9.15 -3.92
N GLY A 286 11.82 -8.63 -4.71
CA GLY A 286 13.13 -8.18 -4.25
C GLY A 286 13.37 -6.73 -4.67
N GLU A 287 14.15 -6.01 -3.88
CA GLU A 287 14.65 -4.69 -4.27
C GLU A 287 15.88 -4.87 -5.16
N GLU A 288 15.79 -4.38 -6.38
CA GLU A 288 16.87 -4.42 -7.36
C GLU A 288 17.08 -3.02 -7.93
N PHE A 289 18.33 -2.71 -8.31
CA PHE A 289 18.59 -1.47 -9.03
C PHE A 289 17.86 -1.49 -10.38
N ASP A 290 17.04 -0.48 -10.60
CA ASP A 290 16.22 -0.37 -11.79
C ASP A 290 16.97 0.40 -12.87
N PRO A 291 17.28 -0.20 -14.03
CA PRO A 291 17.90 0.51 -15.12
C PRO A 291 17.19 1.80 -15.53
N GLU A 292 15.87 1.83 -15.47
CA GLU A 292 15.08 3.01 -15.82
C GLU A 292 15.20 4.14 -14.78
N ARG A 293 15.53 3.80 -13.54
CA ARG A 293 15.82 4.79 -12.47
C ARG A 293 17.28 5.18 -12.40
N VAL A 294 18.17 4.28 -12.82
CA VAL A 294 19.62 4.47 -12.81
C VAL A 294 20.07 5.35 -13.98
N VAL A 295 19.39 5.26 -15.12
CA VAL A 295 19.78 5.96 -16.36
C VAL A 295 18.70 6.93 -16.82
N ASN A 296 19.10 8.16 -17.14
CA ASN A 296 18.25 9.09 -17.90
C ASN A 296 18.52 8.90 -19.40
N PRO A 297 17.59 8.31 -20.16
CA PRO A 297 17.80 7.99 -21.57
C PRO A 297 17.97 9.21 -22.49
N GLU A 298 17.48 10.37 -22.07
CA GLU A 298 17.56 11.62 -22.84
C GLU A 298 18.95 12.27 -22.75
N LEU A 299 19.77 11.88 -21.77
CA LEU A 299 21.10 12.40 -21.59
C LEU A 299 22.15 11.44 -22.18
N SER A 300 23.27 12.01 -22.58
CA SER A 300 24.46 11.22 -22.97
C SER A 300 25.24 10.77 -21.72
N LEU A 301 26.07 9.76 -21.84
CA LEU A 301 26.95 9.31 -20.75
C LEU A 301 27.83 10.48 -20.26
N GLY A 302 28.40 11.26 -21.17
CA GLY A 302 29.16 12.47 -20.84
C GLY A 302 28.29 13.60 -20.25
N GLY A 303 27.01 13.60 -20.55
CA GLY A 303 26.01 14.55 -20.02
C GLY A 303 25.39 14.16 -18.70
N GLY A 304 25.80 13.05 -18.09
CA GLY A 304 25.30 12.59 -16.80
C GLY A 304 24.10 11.63 -16.88
N ALA A 305 24.01 10.82 -17.93
CA ALA A 305 22.97 9.82 -18.11
C ALA A 305 22.87 8.84 -16.92
N ILE A 306 23.99 8.49 -16.29
CA ILE A 306 24.01 7.65 -15.08
C ILE A 306 23.75 8.53 -13.87
N LEU A 307 22.55 8.41 -13.28
CA LEU A 307 22.08 9.29 -12.22
C LEU A 307 22.75 9.06 -10.86
N PRO A 308 23.04 7.80 -10.42
CA PRO A 308 23.78 7.58 -9.19
C PRO A 308 25.24 8.04 -9.34
N GLY A 309 25.65 9.04 -8.58
CA GLY A 309 27.02 9.59 -8.64
C GLY A 309 27.20 10.74 -9.63
N SER A 310 26.14 11.25 -10.26
CA SER A 310 26.18 12.33 -11.27
C SER A 310 26.60 13.73 -10.74
N ARG A 311 27.07 13.86 -9.49
CA ARG A 311 27.65 15.12 -8.98
C ARG A 311 29.04 15.44 -9.55
N GLY A 312 29.58 14.60 -10.42
CA GLY A 312 30.81 14.84 -11.13
C GLY A 312 30.54 15.08 -12.62
N ARG A 313 30.33 16.32 -13.02
CA ARG A 313 30.73 16.76 -14.39
C ARG A 313 32.14 16.27 -14.63
N ASP A 314 32.47 15.93 -15.87
CA ASP A 314 33.77 15.53 -16.39
C ASP A 314 34.98 16.20 -15.68
N THR A 315 35.24 15.83 -14.43
CA THR A 315 36.40 16.29 -13.65
C THR A 315 37.59 15.36 -13.77
N GLY A 316 37.51 14.33 -14.64
CA GLY A 316 38.59 13.36 -14.87
C GLY A 316 39.01 12.56 -13.66
N ARG A 317 38.20 12.48 -12.58
CA ARG A 317 38.58 11.88 -11.29
C ARG A 317 37.74 10.69 -10.85
N SER A 318 36.74 10.25 -11.62
CA SER A 318 35.90 9.11 -11.26
C SER A 318 36.37 7.82 -11.87
N TYR A 319 36.63 6.82 -11.05
CA TYR A 319 37.00 5.46 -11.45
C TYR A 319 36.00 4.81 -12.44
N LEU A 320 34.73 5.08 -12.25
CA LEU A 320 33.67 4.64 -13.16
C LEU A 320 33.80 5.32 -14.53
N TRP A 321 34.13 6.62 -14.55
CA TRP A 321 34.23 7.40 -15.78
C TRP A 321 35.34 6.93 -16.71
N ASP A 322 36.52 6.61 -16.17
CA ASP A 322 37.64 6.09 -16.97
C ASP A 322 37.29 4.74 -17.60
N ARG A 323 36.54 3.91 -16.87
CA ARG A 323 36.06 2.62 -17.39
C ARG A 323 34.99 2.78 -18.46
N LEU A 324 34.07 3.70 -18.33
CA LEU A 324 33.07 4.01 -19.34
C LEU A 324 33.68 4.58 -20.60
N ARG A 325 34.70 5.42 -20.48
CA ARG A 325 35.48 5.94 -21.62
C ARG A 325 36.16 4.81 -22.36
N ALA A 326 36.86 3.95 -21.66
CA ALA A 326 37.51 2.79 -22.24
C ALA A 326 36.53 1.82 -22.90
N LEU A 327 35.36 1.62 -22.28
CA LEU A 327 34.29 0.80 -22.88
C LEU A 327 33.78 1.41 -24.19
N ALA A 328 33.59 2.75 -24.20
CA ALA A 328 33.16 3.48 -25.39
C ALA A 328 34.19 3.36 -26.54
N GLU A 329 35.49 3.45 -26.23
CA GLU A 329 36.56 3.25 -27.20
C GLU A 329 36.60 1.79 -27.69
N HIS A 330 36.39 0.82 -26.79
CA HIS A 330 36.38 -0.61 -27.14
C HIS A 330 35.22 -1.01 -28.04
N LEU A 331 33.99 -0.53 -27.72
CA LEU A 331 32.80 -0.84 -28.50
C LEU A 331 32.49 0.14 -29.64
N GLY A 332 33.25 1.24 -29.75
CA GLY A 332 33.15 2.19 -30.87
C GLY A 332 31.89 3.09 -30.81
N PHE A 333 31.43 3.47 -29.63
CA PHE A 333 30.34 4.44 -29.49
C PHE A 333 30.82 5.75 -28.87
N ASP A 334 30.06 6.85 -29.14
CA ASP A 334 30.39 8.19 -28.64
C ASP A 334 29.72 8.46 -27.30
N LEU A 335 30.46 8.97 -26.32
CA LEU A 335 29.99 9.40 -25.01
C LEU A 335 29.04 10.63 -25.06
N LYS A 336 28.98 11.33 -26.18
CA LYS A 336 28.07 12.48 -26.38
C LYS A 336 26.71 12.11 -26.96
N THR A 337 26.55 10.87 -27.45
CA THR A 337 25.26 10.38 -27.96
C THR A 337 24.28 10.15 -26.81
N PRO A 338 23.02 10.60 -26.89
CA PRO A 338 22.00 10.29 -25.90
C PRO A 338 21.90 8.79 -25.68
N PHE A 339 21.74 8.36 -24.42
CA PHE A 339 21.75 6.95 -24.07
C PHE A 339 20.71 6.12 -24.86
N LYS A 340 19.53 6.70 -25.11
CA LYS A 340 18.46 6.07 -25.91
C LYS A 340 18.89 5.72 -27.35
N ASP A 341 19.81 6.52 -27.91
CA ASP A 341 20.28 6.39 -29.31
C ASP A 341 21.52 5.48 -29.43
N LEU A 342 22.05 4.98 -28.32
CA LEU A 342 23.16 4.00 -28.34
C LEU A 342 22.70 2.64 -28.89
N PRO A 343 23.59 1.88 -29.53
CA PRO A 343 23.32 0.48 -29.89
C PRO A 343 22.90 -0.33 -28.66
N GLU A 344 21.98 -1.28 -28.82
CA GLU A 344 21.50 -2.13 -27.69
C GLU A 344 22.64 -2.90 -27.00
N GLU A 345 23.63 -3.34 -27.75
CA GLU A 345 24.84 -3.97 -27.22
C GLU A 345 25.61 -3.02 -26.28
N ALA A 346 25.77 -1.76 -26.70
CA ALA A 346 26.43 -0.73 -25.88
C ALA A 346 25.65 -0.43 -24.62
N LYS A 347 24.32 -0.28 -24.69
CA LYS A 347 23.43 -0.09 -23.52
C LYS A 347 23.56 -1.22 -22.51
N ARG A 348 23.54 -2.46 -23.02
CA ARG A 348 23.66 -3.64 -22.18
C ARG A 348 25.04 -3.73 -21.53
N ALA A 349 26.12 -3.44 -22.31
CA ALA A 349 27.47 -3.43 -21.77
C ALA A 349 27.69 -2.36 -20.69
N VAL A 350 27.12 -1.15 -20.87
CA VAL A 350 27.20 -0.08 -19.88
C VAL A 350 26.52 -0.51 -18.58
N LEU A 351 25.34 -1.13 -18.65
CA LEU A 351 24.55 -1.51 -17.47
C LEU A 351 25.07 -2.76 -16.77
N TYR A 352 25.40 -3.80 -17.51
CA TYR A 352 25.67 -5.14 -16.96
C TYR A 352 27.09 -5.65 -17.19
N GLY A 353 27.93 -4.87 -17.88
CA GLY A 353 29.33 -5.21 -18.14
C GLY A 353 29.57 -6.11 -19.34
N LEU A 354 30.85 -6.49 -19.51
CA LEU A 354 31.32 -7.42 -20.55
C LEU A 354 31.96 -8.65 -19.91
N PRO A 355 31.72 -9.85 -20.47
CA PRO A 355 32.36 -11.08 -19.97
C PRO A 355 33.87 -11.12 -20.17
N GLU A 356 34.36 -10.47 -21.23
CA GLU A 356 35.77 -10.42 -21.61
C GLU A 356 36.48 -9.18 -21.07
N PRO A 357 37.70 -9.32 -20.52
CA PRO A 357 38.47 -8.15 -20.08
C PRO A 357 38.94 -7.33 -21.28
N PHE A 358 39.11 -6.04 -21.10
CA PHE A 358 39.65 -5.11 -22.08
C PHE A 358 40.59 -4.11 -21.43
N GLU A 359 41.46 -3.47 -22.23
CA GLU A 359 42.47 -2.54 -21.75
C GLU A 359 41.85 -1.20 -21.35
N VAL A 360 42.10 -0.77 -20.11
CA VAL A 360 41.69 0.53 -19.56
C VAL A 360 42.93 1.41 -19.36
N VAL A 361 42.91 2.58 -19.95
CA VAL A 361 43.96 3.60 -19.77
C VAL A 361 43.53 4.61 -18.72
N PHE A 362 44.17 4.62 -17.57
CA PHE A 362 43.94 5.61 -16.55
C PHE A 362 44.72 6.89 -16.81
N ARG A 363 44.05 8.02 -16.85
CA ARG A 363 44.62 9.33 -17.11
C ARG A 363 44.53 10.25 -15.89
N ARG A 364 45.62 10.88 -15.50
CA ARG A 364 45.67 11.87 -14.45
C ARG A 364 46.24 13.18 -15.01
N GLY A 365 45.43 14.27 -14.95
CA GLY A 365 45.87 15.55 -15.50
C GLY A 365 46.13 15.55 -17.02
N GLY A 366 45.37 14.69 -17.78
CA GLY A 366 45.50 14.56 -19.24
C GLY A 366 46.68 13.70 -19.71
N LYS A 367 47.53 13.17 -18.81
CA LYS A 367 48.63 12.27 -19.12
C LYS A 367 48.27 10.82 -18.73
N GLU A 368 48.64 9.87 -19.60
CA GLU A 368 48.52 8.46 -19.28
C GLU A 368 49.37 8.10 -18.05
N THR A 369 48.69 7.50 -17.02
CA THR A 369 49.37 7.12 -15.78
C THR A 369 49.74 5.66 -15.78
N PHE A 370 48.82 4.79 -16.15
CA PHE A 370 49.06 3.34 -16.31
C PHE A 370 47.96 2.68 -17.15
N ARG A 371 48.31 1.52 -17.72
CA ARG A 371 47.36 0.69 -18.49
C ARG A 371 47.16 -0.61 -17.74
N VAL A 372 45.93 -1.04 -17.63
CA VAL A 372 45.55 -2.29 -16.97
C VAL A 372 44.43 -2.96 -17.76
N GLU A 373 44.56 -4.25 -17.90
CA GLU A 373 43.47 -5.07 -18.40
C GLU A 373 42.42 -5.29 -17.28
N VAL A 374 41.21 -4.82 -17.51
CA VAL A 374 40.12 -4.82 -16.49
C VAL A 374 38.90 -5.47 -17.08
N ARG A 375 38.25 -6.28 -16.26
CA ARG A 375 36.89 -6.76 -16.53
C ARG A 375 35.87 -5.69 -16.07
N TYR A 376 35.12 -5.18 -16.99
CA TYR A 376 34.10 -4.18 -16.67
C TYR A 376 32.82 -4.87 -16.21
N GLU A 377 32.45 -4.66 -14.96
CA GLU A 377 31.32 -5.33 -14.31
C GLU A 377 29.94 -4.73 -14.69
N GLY A 378 29.92 -3.48 -15.13
CA GLY A 378 28.68 -2.73 -15.39
C GLY A 378 28.25 -1.84 -14.24
N VAL A 379 27.36 -0.89 -14.54
CA VAL A 379 26.85 0.08 -13.55
C VAL A 379 25.99 -0.59 -12.49
N ILE A 380 25.10 -1.50 -12.87
CA ILE A 380 24.17 -2.17 -11.94
C ILE A 380 24.95 -3.03 -10.93
N PRO A 381 25.82 -3.98 -11.32
CA PRO A 381 26.62 -4.74 -10.36
C PRO A 381 27.53 -3.87 -9.48
N TRP A 382 28.07 -2.79 -10.03
CA TRP A 382 28.84 -1.83 -9.25
C TRP A 382 28.02 -1.14 -8.17
N LEU A 383 26.76 -0.78 -8.47
CA LEU A 383 25.83 -0.19 -7.50
C LEU A 383 25.44 -1.20 -6.41
N GLU A 384 25.16 -2.45 -6.80
CA GLU A 384 24.85 -3.55 -5.87
C GLU A 384 25.99 -3.76 -4.86
N LYS A 385 27.22 -3.85 -5.37
CA LYS A 385 28.41 -3.98 -4.52
C LYS A 385 28.57 -2.80 -3.57
N ARG A 386 28.40 -1.57 -4.06
CA ARG A 386 28.49 -0.37 -3.26
C ARG A 386 27.40 -0.29 -2.19
N TYR A 387 26.19 -0.75 -2.48
CA TYR A 387 25.10 -0.83 -1.53
C TYR A 387 25.38 -1.84 -0.41
N GLN A 388 25.90 -3.01 -0.77
CA GLN A 388 26.24 -4.07 0.19
C GLN A 388 27.44 -3.70 1.08
N GLU A 389 28.47 -3.07 0.53
CA GLU A 389 29.71 -2.72 1.24
C GLU A 389 29.64 -1.40 2.02
N SER A 390 28.58 -0.61 1.85
CA SER A 390 28.47 0.69 2.52
C SER A 390 28.00 0.56 3.97
N ASP A 391 28.80 1.06 4.91
CA ASP A 391 28.41 1.20 6.32
C ASP A 391 27.65 2.51 6.60
N SER A 392 27.55 3.40 5.61
CA SER A 392 26.87 4.70 5.75
C SER A 392 25.39 4.59 5.40
N GLU A 393 24.54 4.79 6.40
CA GLU A 393 23.08 4.80 6.23
C GLU A 393 22.61 5.83 5.19
N GLY A 394 23.20 7.02 5.19
CA GLY A 394 22.89 8.06 4.20
C GLY A 394 23.26 7.69 2.74
N VAL A 395 24.32 6.89 2.55
CA VAL A 395 24.69 6.37 1.21
C VAL A 395 23.70 5.31 0.78
N ARG A 396 23.31 4.41 1.68
CA ARG A 396 22.28 3.38 1.39
C ARG A 396 20.95 4.02 1.02
N GLU A 397 20.46 4.95 1.84
CA GLU A 397 19.20 5.67 1.59
C GLU A 397 19.21 6.41 0.24
N ALA A 398 20.34 7.03 -0.11
CA ALA A 398 20.51 7.68 -1.42
C ALA A 398 20.48 6.69 -2.59
N LEU A 399 21.01 5.47 -2.40
CA LEU A 399 21.02 4.42 -3.42
C LEU A 399 19.67 3.71 -3.55
N GLU A 400 18.92 3.56 -2.47
CA GLU A 400 17.55 2.99 -2.46
C GLU A 400 16.58 3.75 -3.37
N GLY A 401 16.78 5.04 -3.55
CA GLY A 401 16.02 5.84 -4.52
C GLY A 401 16.12 5.37 -5.98
N PHE A 402 17.14 4.58 -6.30
CA PHE A 402 17.37 4.01 -7.63
C PHE A 402 16.95 2.54 -7.74
N MET A 403 16.44 1.97 -6.65
CA MET A 403 15.90 0.61 -6.63
C MET A 403 14.41 0.60 -6.93
N SER A 404 13.92 -0.50 -7.46
CA SER A 404 12.50 -0.82 -7.59
C SER A 404 12.22 -2.22 -7.09
N LEU A 405 10.99 -2.42 -6.62
CA LEU A 405 10.49 -3.74 -6.27
C LEU A 405 10.20 -4.51 -7.56
N ARG A 406 10.91 -5.61 -7.76
CA ARG A 406 10.67 -6.52 -8.90
C ARG A 406 10.20 -7.88 -8.42
N PRO A 407 9.35 -8.56 -9.22
CA PRO A 407 8.96 -9.92 -8.89
C PRO A 407 10.19 -10.82 -8.75
N CYS A 408 10.21 -11.63 -7.71
CA CYS A 408 11.26 -12.60 -7.49
C CYS A 408 11.40 -13.54 -8.70
N PRO A 409 12.55 -13.65 -9.34
CA PRO A 409 12.70 -14.46 -10.55
C PRO A 409 12.47 -15.96 -10.31
N ALA A 410 12.69 -16.44 -9.08
CA ALA A 410 12.48 -17.84 -8.72
C ALA A 410 10.99 -18.23 -8.57
N CYS A 411 10.17 -17.33 -8.01
CA CYS A 411 8.73 -17.61 -7.81
C CYS A 411 7.81 -16.77 -8.71
N GLY A 412 8.35 -15.87 -9.53
CA GLY A 412 7.53 -15.00 -10.39
C GLY A 412 6.57 -14.07 -9.65
N GLY A 413 6.86 -13.76 -8.39
CA GLY A 413 6.01 -12.92 -7.55
C GLY A 413 4.95 -13.68 -6.74
N THR A 414 4.84 -15.00 -6.89
CA THR A 414 3.80 -15.82 -6.23
C THR A 414 4.01 -16.01 -4.73
N ARG A 415 5.21 -15.80 -4.21
CA ARG A 415 5.62 -15.96 -2.81
C ARG A 415 5.83 -17.40 -2.34
N TYR A 416 5.38 -18.40 -3.11
CA TYR A 416 5.35 -19.80 -2.72
C TYR A 416 6.46 -20.64 -3.34
N LYS A 417 6.73 -21.78 -2.71
CA LYS A 417 7.52 -22.86 -3.31
C LYS A 417 6.80 -23.44 -4.52
N ARG A 418 7.56 -23.94 -5.47
CA ARG A 418 7.06 -24.57 -6.70
C ARG A 418 6.15 -25.77 -6.43
N GLU A 419 6.49 -26.56 -5.42
CA GLU A 419 5.75 -27.74 -4.99
C GLU A 419 4.36 -27.36 -4.46
N VAL A 420 4.26 -26.25 -3.71
CA VAL A 420 2.99 -25.74 -3.20
C VAL A 420 2.08 -25.26 -4.34
N LEU A 421 2.67 -24.62 -5.35
CA LEU A 421 1.95 -24.15 -6.54
C LEU A 421 1.46 -25.29 -7.44
N SER A 422 1.98 -26.51 -7.25
CA SER A 422 1.51 -27.70 -7.96
C SER A 422 0.22 -28.27 -7.37
N VAL A 423 -0.23 -27.82 -6.23
CA VAL A 423 -1.52 -28.21 -5.64
C VAL A 423 -2.61 -27.29 -6.21
N LYS A 424 -3.64 -27.88 -6.79
CA LYS A 424 -4.71 -27.15 -7.48
C LYS A 424 -6.09 -27.55 -6.95
N VAL A 425 -6.99 -26.58 -6.95
CA VAL A 425 -8.43 -26.77 -6.74
C VAL A 425 -9.13 -26.28 -8.00
N ALA A 426 -9.91 -27.13 -8.65
CA ALA A 426 -10.57 -26.82 -9.93
C ALA A 426 -9.61 -26.23 -10.99
N GLY A 427 -8.40 -26.78 -11.08
CA GLY A 427 -7.39 -26.38 -12.04
C GLY A 427 -6.59 -25.11 -11.70
N ARG A 428 -6.81 -24.49 -10.56
CA ARG A 428 -6.11 -23.28 -10.12
C ARG A 428 -5.33 -23.51 -8.82
N ASN A 429 -4.10 -23.00 -8.75
CA ASN A 429 -3.31 -23.00 -7.50
C ASN A 429 -3.68 -21.80 -6.61
N ILE A 430 -3.17 -21.79 -5.37
CA ILE A 430 -3.48 -20.76 -4.40
C ILE A 430 -3.02 -19.36 -4.86
N ALA A 431 -1.90 -19.26 -5.57
CA ALA A 431 -1.41 -17.98 -6.08
C ALA A 431 -2.28 -17.45 -7.22
N GLU A 432 -2.70 -18.31 -8.15
CA GLU A 432 -3.61 -17.94 -9.25
C GLU A 432 -4.96 -17.45 -8.73
N VAL A 433 -5.51 -18.11 -7.72
CA VAL A 433 -6.77 -17.70 -7.08
C VAL A 433 -6.60 -16.37 -6.34
N SER A 434 -5.49 -16.18 -5.62
CA SER A 434 -5.19 -14.93 -4.91
C SER A 434 -4.92 -13.75 -5.85
N ALA A 435 -4.51 -14.00 -7.07
CA ALA A 435 -4.28 -12.99 -8.11
C ALA A 435 -5.56 -12.54 -8.83
N LEU A 436 -6.67 -13.25 -8.65
CA LEU A 436 -7.95 -12.84 -9.23
C LEU A 436 -8.47 -11.56 -8.56
N PRO A 437 -9.07 -10.63 -9.32
CA PRO A 437 -9.90 -9.57 -8.74
C PRO A 437 -10.98 -10.17 -7.83
N VAL A 438 -11.28 -9.51 -6.72
CA VAL A 438 -12.23 -10.02 -5.71
C VAL A 438 -13.56 -10.46 -6.33
N ARG A 439 -14.09 -9.70 -7.30
CA ARG A 439 -15.34 -10.07 -8.00
C ARG A 439 -15.22 -11.39 -8.76
N GLU A 440 -14.08 -11.64 -9.40
CA GLU A 440 -13.83 -12.88 -10.15
C GLU A 440 -13.57 -14.05 -9.20
N ALA A 441 -12.84 -13.80 -8.10
CA ALA A 441 -12.64 -14.77 -7.04
C ALA A 441 -13.98 -15.19 -6.41
N LEU A 442 -14.87 -14.23 -6.15
CA LEU A 442 -16.22 -14.50 -5.64
C LEU A 442 -17.01 -15.41 -6.59
N ALA A 443 -17.02 -15.10 -7.89
CA ALA A 443 -17.68 -15.92 -8.89
C ALA A 443 -17.09 -17.34 -8.97
N PHE A 444 -15.77 -17.47 -8.90
CA PHE A 444 -15.07 -18.75 -8.89
C PHE A 444 -15.48 -19.61 -7.69
N PHE A 445 -15.50 -19.06 -6.48
CA PHE A 445 -15.86 -19.80 -5.28
C PHE A 445 -17.34 -20.10 -5.17
N GLN A 446 -18.22 -19.23 -5.66
CA GLN A 446 -19.67 -19.50 -5.74
C GLN A 446 -20.01 -20.69 -6.64
N GLY A 447 -19.25 -20.88 -7.71
CA GLY A 447 -19.41 -22.01 -8.63
C GLY A 447 -18.68 -23.29 -8.25
N LEU A 448 -17.74 -23.20 -7.29
CA LEU A 448 -16.78 -24.28 -7.02
C LEU A 448 -17.44 -25.55 -6.47
N GLU A 449 -18.42 -25.42 -5.61
CA GLU A 449 -19.12 -26.58 -5.01
C GLU A 449 -19.72 -27.51 -6.08
N LYS A 450 -20.21 -26.92 -7.19
CA LYS A 450 -20.82 -27.68 -8.30
C LYS A 450 -19.78 -28.40 -9.15
N THR A 451 -18.53 -27.96 -9.16
CA THR A 451 -17.45 -28.54 -9.97
C THR A 451 -16.64 -29.59 -9.22
N LEU A 452 -16.72 -29.61 -7.89
CA LEU A 452 -16.02 -30.58 -7.06
C LEU A 452 -16.75 -31.92 -7.04
N PRO A 453 -16.05 -33.07 -6.92
CA PRO A 453 -16.65 -34.34 -6.60
C PRO A 453 -17.54 -34.30 -5.36
N PRO A 454 -18.63 -35.03 -5.23
CA PRO A 454 -19.62 -34.90 -4.15
C PRO A 454 -19.00 -34.98 -2.74
N PHE A 455 -18.05 -35.88 -2.54
CA PHE A 455 -17.37 -36.02 -1.25
C PHE A 455 -16.52 -34.78 -0.90
N GLN A 456 -15.75 -34.30 -1.86
CA GLN A 456 -14.93 -33.06 -1.68
C GLN A 456 -15.82 -31.83 -1.53
N ALA A 457 -16.92 -31.74 -2.26
CA ALA A 457 -17.90 -30.67 -2.13
C ALA A 457 -18.50 -30.59 -0.72
N GLN A 458 -18.78 -31.74 -0.10
CA GLN A 458 -19.27 -31.79 1.27
C GLN A 458 -18.23 -31.27 2.28
N ILE A 459 -16.97 -31.60 2.09
CA ILE A 459 -15.86 -31.09 2.95
C ILE A 459 -15.65 -29.59 2.72
N ALA A 460 -15.72 -29.14 1.48
CA ALA A 460 -15.45 -27.74 1.10
C ALA A 460 -16.59 -26.79 1.49
N ARG A 461 -17.83 -27.26 1.59
CA ARG A 461 -19.02 -26.41 1.81
C ARG A 461 -18.90 -25.41 2.95
N PRO A 462 -18.52 -25.77 4.19
CA PRO A 462 -18.40 -24.81 5.29
C PRO A 462 -17.27 -23.81 5.05
N ILE A 463 -16.17 -24.24 4.41
CA ILE A 463 -15.02 -23.37 4.10
C ILE A 463 -15.41 -22.39 3.00
N LEU A 464 -16.06 -22.83 1.95
CA LEU A 464 -16.53 -22.00 0.84
C LEU A 464 -17.54 -20.96 1.30
N ARG A 465 -18.39 -21.30 2.24
CA ARG A 465 -19.36 -20.37 2.83
C ARG A 465 -18.64 -19.17 3.46
N GLU A 466 -17.61 -19.40 4.25
CA GLU A 466 -16.82 -18.36 4.88
C GLU A 466 -16.06 -17.48 3.85
N ILE A 467 -15.46 -18.13 2.84
CA ILE A 467 -14.75 -17.42 1.77
C ILE A 467 -15.71 -16.53 0.96
N VAL A 468 -16.82 -17.07 0.54
CA VAL A 468 -17.85 -16.36 -0.26
C VAL A 468 -18.42 -15.19 0.53
N GLU A 469 -18.71 -15.38 1.82
CA GLU A 469 -19.24 -14.33 2.66
C GLU A 469 -18.25 -13.17 2.84
N ARG A 470 -16.98 -13.47 3.13
CA ARG A 470 -15.92 -12.44 3.28
C ARG A 470 -15.61 -11.71 1.97
N LEU A 471 -15.55 -12.42 0.85
CA LEU A 471 -15.41 -11.80 -0.47
C LEU A 471 -16.61 -10.90 -0.80
N GLY A 472 -17.80 -11.33 -0.43
CA GLY A 472 -19.03 -10.53 -0.59
C GLY A 472 -18.96 -9.20 0.17
N PHE A 473 -18.42 -9.18 1.39
CA PHE A 473 -18.23 -7.94 2.14
C PHE A 473 -17.22 -6.99 1.47
N LEU A 474 -16.16 -7.52 0.87
CA LEU A 474 -15.22 -6.69 0.11
C LEU A 474 -15.90 -6.05 -1.12
N VAL A 475 -16.77 -6.79 -1.81
CA VAL A 475 -17.56 -6.26 -2.91
C VAL A 475 -18.53 -5.17 -2.42
N ASP A 476 -19.19 -5.40 -1.29
CA ASP A 476 -20.16 -4.47 -0.72
C ASP A 476 -19.53 -3.12 -0.32
N VAL A 477 -18.27 -3.11 0.09
CA VAL A 477 -17.55 -1.86 0.40
C VAL A 477 -16.88 -1.22 -0.83
N GLY A 478 -17.11 -1.73 -2.03
CA GLY A 478 -16.57 -1.18 -3.27
C GLY A 478 -15.11 -1.54 -3.57
N LEU A 479 -14.61 -2.65 -3.02
CA LEU A 479 -13.23 -3.15 -3.23
C LEU A 479 -13.18 -4.37 -4.16
N ASP A 480 -14.14 -4.52 -5.04
CA ASP A 480 -14.27 -5.64 -5.96
C ASP A 480 -13.14 -5.73 -7.01
N TYR A 481 -12.42 -4.66 -7.23
CA TYR A 481 -11.27 -4.57 -8.15
C TYR A 481 -9.94 -5.02 -7.53
N LEU A 482 -9.82 -5.08 -6.19
CA LEU A 482 -8.60 -5.53 -5.52
C LEU A 482 -8.35 -7.02 -5.72
N THR A 483 -7.08 -7.42 -5.57
CA THR A 483 -6.67 -8.82 -5.54
C THR A 483 -6.25 -9.22 -4.12
N LEU A 484 -6.42 -10.49 -3.76
CA LEU A 484 -6.07 -10.98 -2.42
C LEU A 484 -4.56 -11.00 -2.15
N ASP A 485 -3.75 -11.09 -3.20
CA ASP A 485 -2.29 -11.09 -3.12
C ASP A 485 -1.69 -9.68 -3.03
N ARG A 486 -2.50 -8.63 -3.21
CA ARG A 486 -2.04 -7.25 -3.12
C ARG A 486 -1.46 -6.95 -1.74
N ALA A 487 -0.23 -6.45 -1.72
CA ALA A 487 0.46 -6.10 -0.49
C ALA A 487 -0.25 -4.95 0.25
N ALA A 488 -0.43 -5.11 1.56
CA ALA A 488 -1.17 -4.14 2.38
C ALA A 488 -0.53 -2.74 2.41
N ASN A 489 0.80 -2.66 2.31
CA ASN A 489 1.54 -1.40 2.26
C ASN A 489 1.34 -0.60 0.96
N THR A 490 0.75 -1.20 -0.08
CA THR A 490 0.43 -0.54 -1.35
C THR A 490 -0.99 0.02 -1.41
N LEU A 491 -1.77 -0.18 -0.36
CA LEU A 491 -3.15 0.28 -0.28
C LEU A 491 -3.21 1.77 0.06
N SER A 492 -4.18 2.47 -0.53
CA SER A 492 -4.55 3.80 -0.07
C SER A 492 -5.16 3.74 1.33
N GLY A 493 -5.13 4.87 2.07
CA GLY A 493 -5.75 4.94 3.40
C GLY A 493 -7.24 4.55 3.39
N GLY A 494 -7.97 4.99 2.38
CA GLY A 494 -9.38 4.64 2.21
C GLY A 494 -9.61 3.16 1.88
N GLU A 495 -8.76 2.55 1.05
CA GLU A 495 -8.83 1.10 0.78
C GLU A 495 -8.57 0.28 2.04
N ALA A 496 -7.52 0.61 2.80
CA ALA A 496 -7.20 -0.06 4.05
C ALA A 496 -8.32 0.07 5.09
N GLN A 497 -8.92 1.24 5.20
CA GLN A 497 -10.07 1.50 6.07
C GLN A 497 -11.27 0.64 5.70
N ARG A 498 -11.62 0.57 4.42
CA ARG A 498 -12.73 -0.25 3.92
C ARG A 498 -12.50 -1.75 4.10
N ILE A 499 -11.25 -2.22 3.94
CA ILE A 499 -10.89 -3.61 4.25
C ILE A 499 -11.18 -3.92 5.72
N ARG A 500 -10.80 -3.04 6.64
CA ARG A 500 -11.11 -3.21 8.07
C ARG A 500 -12.61 -3.22 8.32
N LEU A 501 -13.35 -2.31 7.69
CA LEU A 501 -14.81 -2.29 7.79
C LEU A 501 -15.41 -3.61 7.34
N ALA A 502 -15.01 -4.13 6.18
CA ALA A 502 -15.46 -5.41 5.66
C ALA A 502 -15.14 -6.57 6.62
N THR A 503 -13.94 -6.57 7.20
CA THR A 503 -13.50 -7.56 8.19
C THR A 503 -14.35 -7.51 9.45
N GLN A 504 -14.68 -6.31 9.95
CA GLN A 504 -15.53 -6.14 11.13
C GLN A 504 -16.98 -6.59 10.89
N VAL A 505 -17.55 -6.30 9.73
CA VAL A 505 -18.87 -6.84 9.34
C VAL A 505 -18.84 -8.37 9.33
N GLY A 506 -17.77 -8.96 8.79
CA GLY A 506 -17.58 -10.40 8.76
C GLY A 506 -17.39 -11.06 10.14
N SER A 507 -16.90 -10.31 11.12
CA SER A 507 -16.72 -10.82 12.48
C SER A 507 -18.04 -11.15 13.20
N GLY A 508 -19.15 -10.55 12.75
CA GLY A 508 -20.48 -10.74 13.34
C GLY A 508 -20.60 -10.25 14.78
N LEU A 509 -19.70 -9.39 15.25
CA LEU A 509 -19.73 -8.83 16.59
C LEU A 509 -20.99 -7.98 16.78
N THR A 510 -21.57 -8.07 17.97
CA THR A 510 -22.77 -7.32 18.38
C THR A 510 -22.50 -6.53 19.65
N GLY A 511 -23.23 -5.43 19.84
CA GLY A 511 -23.10 -4.58 21.04
C GLY A 511 -21.79 -3.80 21.10
N VAL A 512 -21.10 -3.60 20.00
CA VAL A 512 -19.84 -2.86 19.88
C VAL A 512 -20.12 -1.42 19.44
N LEU A 513 -19.31 -0.49 19.91
CA LEU A 513 -19.25 0.87 19.44
C LEU A 513 -18.14 0.99 18.36
N TYR A 514 -18.52 1.27 17.13
CA TYR A 514 -17.60 1.55 16.05
C TYR A 514 -17.45 3.05 15.84
N VAL A 515 -16.24 3.54 15.81
CA VAL A 515 -15.91 4.94 15.50
C VAL A 515 -15.10 4.97 14.21
N LEU A 516 -15.66 5.59 13.17
CA LEU A 516 -15.11 5.65 11.83
C LEU A 516 -14.72 7.08 11.46
N ASP A 517 -13.58 7.23 10.81
CA ASP A 517 -13.09 8.53 10.32
C ASP A 517 -13.20 8.60 8.80
N GLU A 518 -14.16 9.38 8.32
CA GLU A 518 -14.40 9.67 6.89
C GLU A 518 -14.33 8.42 5.97
N PRO A 519 -15.19 7.42 6.17
CA PRO A 519 -15.10 6.17 5.39
C PRO A 519 -15.43 6.34 3.90
N SER A 520 -16.07 7.45 3.51
CA SER A 520 -16.36 7.77 2.10
C SER A 520 -15.18 8.38 1.34
N ILE A 521 -14.05 8.59 2.00
CA ILE A 521 -12.88 9.22 1.39
C ILE A 521 -12.38 8.44 0.15
N GLY A 522 -12.09 9.16 -0.93
CA GLY A 522 -11.62 8.57 -2.18
C GLY A 522 -12.66 7.73 -2.93
N LEU A 523 -13.91 7.73 -2.51
CA LEU A 523 -15.00 7.04 -3.19
C LEU A 523 -15.68 7.91 -4.25
N HIS A 524 -15.87 7.32 -5.42
CA HIS A 524 -16.78 7.87 -6.40
C HIS A 524 -18.23 7.84 -5.86
N PRO A 525 -19.10 8.81 -6.19
CA PRO A 525 -20.49 8.82 -5.74
C PRO A 525 -21.26 7.52 -5.98
N ARG A 526 -20.95 6.81 -7.06
CA ARG A 526 -21.50 5.47 -7.37
C ARG A 526 -21.25 4.44 -6.27
N ASP A 527 -20.05 4.44 -5.70
CA ASP A 527 -19.61 3.45 -4.70
C ASP A 527 -20.06 3.82 -3.29
N ASN A 528 -20.38 5.08 -3.06
CA ASN A 528 -20.79 5.58 -1.74
C ASN A 528 -22.08 4.95 -1.23
N GLN A 529 -23.05 4.67 -2.10
CA GLN A 529 -24.30 4.00 -1.74
C GLN A 529 -24.05 2.57 -1.21
N ARG A 530 -23.06 1.87 -1.76
CA ARG A 530 -22.67 0.53 -1.27
C ARG A 530 -22.08 0.62 0.13
N LEU A 531 -21.24 1.61 0.37
CA LEU A 531 -20.65 1.86 1.68
C LEU A 531 -21.75 2.16 2.73
N ILE A 532 -22.69 3.02 2.41
CA ILE A 532 -23.82 3.38 3.30
C ILE A 532 -24.64 2.13 3.64
N ARG A 533 -24.91 1.26 2.69
CA ARG A 533 -25.61 -0.02 2.95
C ARG A 533 -24.82 -0.92 3.90
N THR A 534 -23.50 -0.99 3.74
CA THR A 534 -22.63 -1.76 4.62
C THR A 534 -22.64 -1.19 6.05
N LEU A 535 -22.57 0.12 6.20
CA LEU A 535 -22.67 0.79 7.52
C LEU A 535 -24.03 0.52 8.19
N LYS A 536 -25.12 0.60 7.45
CA LYS A 536 -26.46 0.26 7.96
C LYS A 536 -26.56 -1.21 8.39
N ARG A 537 -25.95 -2.12 7.62
CA ARG A 537 -25.88 -3.54 7.98
C ARG A 537 -25.13 -3.76 9.29
N LEU A 538 -23.98 -3.09 9.46
CA LEU A 538 -23.20 -3.16 10.69
C LEU A 538 -24.01 -2.65 11.91
N ARG A 539 -24.75 -1.56 11.75
CA ARG A 539 -25.69 -1.06 12.75
C ARG A 539 -26.78 -2.11 13.06
N ASP A 540 -27.39 -2.68 12.05
CA ASP A 540 -28.52 -3.63 12.19
C ASP A 540 -28.13 -4.94 12.88
N LEU A 541 -26.82 -5.26 12.93
CA LEU A 541 -26.29 -6.34 13.76
C LEU A 541 -26.35 -6.05 15.28
N GLY A 542 -26.81 -4.87 15.68
CA GLY A 542 -26.93 -4.45 17.09
C GLY A 542 -25.77 -3.58 17.58
N ASN A 543 -25.02 -2.96 16.68
CA ASN A 543 -23.90 -2.07 16.98
C ASN A 543 -24.30 -0.60 16.93
N THR A 544 -23.52 0.22 17.63
CA THR A 544 -23.62 1.69 17.54
C THR A 544 -22.48 2.18 16.65
N LEU A 545 -22.78 3.01 15.65
CA LEU A 545 -21.80 3.62 14.77
C LEU A 545 -21.73 5.12 15.01
N ILE A 546 -20.51 5.62 15.23
CA ILE A 546 -20.20 7.05 15.23
C ILE A 546 -19.25 7.29 14.06
N VAL A 547 -19.68 8.09 13.09
CA VAL A 547 -18.95 8.36 11.86
C VAL A 547 -18.66 9.85 11.77
N VAL A 548 -17.41 10.23 11.69
CA VAL A 548 -17.01 11.60 11.34
C VAL A 548 -17.09 11.72 9.83
N GLU A 549 -17.96 12.55 9.30
CA GLU A 549 -18.23 12.61 7.87
C GLU A 549 -18.65 14.00 7.40
N HIS A 550 -18.40 14.28 6.13
CA HIS A 550 -18.76 15.51 5.44
C HIS A 550 -19.61 15.27 4.19
N ASP A 551 -19.80 14.01 3.83
CA ASP A 551 -20.58 13.62 2.65
C ASP A 551 -22.08 13.81 2.88
N GLU A 552 -22.74 14.53 1.97
CA GLU A 552 -24.18 14.84 2.06
C GLU A 552 -25.03 13.57 2.08
N GLU A 553 -24.73 12.60 1.23
CA GLU A 553 -25.49 11.35 1.10
C GLU A 553 -25.41 10.52 2.38
N THR A 554 -24.23 10.45 3.00
CA THR A 554 -24.04 9.79 4.30
C THR A 554 -24.79 10.48 5.42
N MET A 555 -24.78 11.81 5.47
CA MET A 555 -25.55 12.57 6.46
C MET A 555 -27.06 12.33 6.31
N ARG A 556 -27.57 12.32 5.08
CA ARG A 556 -28.99 12.04 4.82
C ARG A 556 -29.41 10.62 5.20
N ALA A 557 -28.48 9.68 5.17
CA ALA A 557 -28.72 8.30 5.56
C ALA A 557 -28.59 8.03 7.07
N ALA A 558 -28.04 8.98 7.83
CA ALA A 558 -27.80 8.83 9.25
C ALA A 558 -29.12 8.87 10.07
N ASP A 559 -29.14 8.11 11.16
CA ASP A 559 -30.25 8.13 12.14
C ASP A 559 -30.17 9.35 13.08
N TRP A 560 -28.96 9.82 13.32
CA TRP A 560 -28.67 10.93 14.21
C TRP A 560 -27.46 11.72 13.69
N ILE A 561 -27.54 13.05 13.77
CA ILE A 561 -26.47 13.95 13.31
C ILE A 561 -26.12 14.89 14.46
N VAL A 562 -24.83 15.06 14.69
CA VAL A 562 -24.25 16.05 15.59
C VAL A 562 -23.45 17.04 14.76
N ASP A 563 -23.87 18.29 14.75
CA ASP A 563 -23.19 19.39 14.04
C ASP A 563 -22.32 20.18 15.02
N MET A 564 -21.02 20.13 14.80
CA MET A 564 -20.03 20.81 15.64
C MET A 564 -19.65 22.16 15.04
N GLY A 565 -19.36 23.10 15.89
CA GLY A 565 -18.99 24.45 15.47
C GLY A 565 -19.01 25.44 16.62
N PRO A 566 -19.43 26.71 16.36
CA PRO A 566 -19.81 27.29 15.05
C PRO A 566 -18.63 27.51 14.09
N GLY A 567 -17.41 27.61 14.58
CA GLY A 567 -16.20 27.83 13.79
C GLY A 567 -15.12 26.79 14.06
N ALA A 568 -13.88 27.16 13.83
CA ALA A 568 -12.71 26.31 14.00
C ALA A 568 -11.85 26.72 15.21
N GLY A 569 -11.12 25.81 15.81
CA GLY A 569 -10.20 26.05 16.92
C GLY A 569 -10.91 26.63 18.14
N ILE A 570 -10.48 27.81 18.58
CA ILE A 570 -11.10 28.53 19.71
C ILE A 570 -12.55 28.97 19.44
N HIS A 571 -12.93 29.08 18.19
CA HIS A 571 -14.29 29.43 17.77
C HIS A 571 -15.19 28.19 17.56
N GLY A 572 -14.64 27.01 17.75
CA GLY A 572 -15.33 25.72 17.66
C GLY A 572 -15.57 25.07 19.02
N GLY A 573 -15.70 23.76 19.02
CA GLY A 573 -15.80 22.95 20.23
C GLY A 573 -17.19 22.95 20.88
N GLU A 574 -18.22 23.42 20.20
CA GLU A 574 -19.59 23.43 20.66
C GLU A 574 -20.50 22.55 19.80
N VAL A 575 -21.53 21.99 20.37
CA VAL A 575 -22.60 21.31 19.63
C VAL A 575 -23.60 22.37 19.18
N VAL A 576 -23.57 22.70 17.90
CA VAL A 576 -24.48 23.73 17.33
C VAL A 576 -25.90 23.19 17.18
N ALA A 577 -26.02 21.95 16.73
CA ALA A 577 -27.31 21.26 16.58
C ALA A 577 -27.10 19.75 16.67
N GLN A 578 -28.10 19.04 17.12
CA GLN A 578 -28.14 17.58 17.13
C GLN A 578 -29.56 17.06 16.97
N GLY A 579 -29.68 15.88 16.44
CA GLY A 579 -30.94 15.21 16.28
C GLY A 579 -31.06 14.43 14.98
N THR A 580 -32.26 14.17 14.55
CA THR A 580 -32.52 13.53 13.23
C THR A 580 -32.17 14.50 12.10
N LEU A 581 -32.16 14.02 10.87
CA LEU A 581 -31.98 14.87 9.69
C LEU A 581 -32.96 16.04 9.67
N GLU A 582 -34.23 15.81 10.04
CA GLU A 582 -35.27 16.86 10.10
C GLU A 582 -34.92 17.94 11.13
N ASP A 583 -34.38 17.56 12.30
CA ASP A 583 -33.98 18.50 13.33
C ASP A 583 -32.85 19.41 12.86
N ILE A 584 -31.89 18.85 12.12
CA ILE A 584 -30.78 19.61 11.51
C ILE A 584 -31.29 20.54 10.40
N LEU A 585 -32.20 20.07 9.57
CA LEU A 585 -32.80 20.88 8.50
C LEU A 585 -33.64 22.05 9.05
N LYS A 586 -34.21 21.90 10.23
CA LYS A 586 -35.01 22.97 10.90
C LYS A 586 -34.17 23.93 11.73
N SER A 587 -32.91 23.59 12.02
CA SER A 587 -32.05 24.43 12.84
C SER A 587 -31.53 25.66 12.07
N PRO A 588 -31.89 26.89 12.52
CA PRO A 588 -31.39 28.09 11.86
C PRO A 588 -29.92 28.39 12.14
N GLN A 589 -29.36 27.81 13.18
CA GLN A 589 -27.98 28.01 13.62
C GLN A 589 -27.01 27.06 12.95
N SER A 590 -27.48 25.96 12.38
CA SER A 590 -26.64 24.94 11.74
C SER A 590 -26.20 25.38 10.36
N LEU A 591 -24.89 25.55 10.20
CA LEU A 591 -24.26 25.77 8.88
C LEU A 591 -24.46 24.57 7.96
N THR A 592 -24.30 23.36 8.49
CA THR A 592 -24.58 22.12 7.78
C THR A 592 -26.03 22.05 7.33
N GLY A 593 -26.98 22.43 8.21
CA GLY A 593 -28.40 22.52 7.88
C GLY A 593 -28.69 23.50 6.75
N ALA A 594 -28.02 24.65 6.70
CA ALA A 594 -28.16 25.64 5.65
C ALA A 594 -27.74 25.07 4.28
N TYR A 595 -26.62 24.33 4.20
CA TYR A 595 -26.18 23.62 2.99
C TYR A 595 -27.13 22.49 2.58
N LEU A 596 -27.62 21.70 3.54
CA LEU A 596 -28.56 20.60 3.28
C LEU A 596 -29.94 21.10 2.81
N ARG A 597 -30.41 22.29 3.28
CA ARG A 597 -31.62 22.93 2.80
C ARG A 597 -31.48 23.57 1.42
N GLY A 598 -30.23 23.74 0.94
CA GLY A 598 -29.93 24.44 -0.29
C GLY A 598 -29.93 25.98 -0.16
N GLU A 599 -30.01 26.56 1.04
CA GLU A 599 -29.89 28.02 1.29
C GLU A 599 -28.49 28.53 0.98
N LYS A 600 -27.48 27.75 1.34
CA LYS A 600 -26.09 27.90 0.93
C LYS A 600 -25.72 26.80 -0.03
N ARG A 601 -25.01 27.14 -1.07
CA ARG A 601 -24.50 26.19 -2.06
C ARG A 601 -23.26 26.74 -2.75
N ILE A 602 -22.47 25.85 -3.30
CA ILE A 602 -21.38 26.22 -4.22
C ILE A 602 -22.01 26.36 -5.61
N PRO A 603 -22.02 27.59 -6.20
CA PRO A 603 -22.71 27.82 -7.46
C PRO A 603 -21.94 27.22 -8.64
N VAL A 604 -22.68 26.76 -9.65
CA VAL A 604 -22.10 26.43 -10.95
C VAL A 604 -21.75 27.74 -11.68
N PRO A 605 -20.51 27.91 -12.18
CA PRO A 605 -20.15 29.14 -12.92
C PRO A 605 -21.09 29.40 -14.10
N LYS A 606 -21.44 30.67 -14.33
CA LYS A 606 -22.30 31.05 -15.45
C LYS A 606 -21.67 30.71 -16.79
N GLU A 607 -20.37 30.96 -16.92
CA GLU A 607 -19.58 30.66 -18.10
C GLU A 607 -18.35 29.85 -17.75
N ARG A 608 -18.00 28.90 -18.62
CA ARG A 608 -16.77 28.12 -18.50
C ARG A 608 -15.62 28.89 -19.15
N ARG A 609 -14.44 28.85 -18.53
CA ARG A 609 -13.26 29.48 -19.13
C ARG A 609 -12.89 28.80 -20.44
N LYS A 610 -12.49 29.58 -21.43
CA LYS A 610 -12.03 29.07 -22.73
C LYS A 610 -10.55 28.74 -22.77
N GLY A 611 -9.81 29.13 -21.74
CA GLY A 611 -8.36 28.96 -21.65
C GLY A 611 -7.62 29.84 -22.65
N ASN A 612 -6.37 29.49 -22.93
CA ASN A 612 -5.49 30.23 -23.86
C ASN A 612 -5.39 29.57 -25.24
N GLY A 613 -6.21 28.56 -25.52
CA GLY A 613 -6.20 27.84 -26.82
C GLY A 613 -5.05 26.81 -26.96
N LYS A 614 -4.20 26.66 -25.95
CA LYS A 614 -3.07 25.74 -25.96
C LYS A 614 -3.43 24.45 -25.20
N TRP A 615 -2.83 23.36 -25.63
CA TRP A 615 -3.09 22.03 -25.07
C TRP A 615 -1.81 21.34 -24.65
N LEU A 616 -1.89 20.61 -23.51
CA LEU A 616 -0.90 19.62 -23.11
C LEU A 616 -1.46 18.24 -23.44
N VAL A 617 -0.73 17.46 -24.26
CA VAL A 617 -1.18 16.15 -24.73
C VAL A 617 -0.18 15.09 -24.36
N LEU A 618 -0.61 14.11 -23.56
CA LEU A 618 0.14 12.90 -23.20
C LEU A 618 -0.44 11.74 -24.00
N LYS A 619 0.37 11.16 -24.89
CA LYS A 619 -0.03 10.06 -25.76
C LYS A 619 0.50 8.73 -25.28
N GLY A 620 -0.32 7.70 -25.35
CA GLY A 620 0.11 6.32 -25.16
C GLY A 620 0.50 5.93 -23.75
N ALA A 621 -0.14 6.50 -22.72
CA ALA A 621 0.10 6.11 -21.32
C ALA A 621 -0.35 4.67 -21.07
N ARG A 622 0.56 3.82 -20.56
CA ARG A 622 0.38 2.36 -20.41
C ARG A 622 0.76 1.82 -19.05
N ALA A 623 1.06 2.67 -18.08
CA ALA A 623 1.43 2.23 -16.74
C ALA A 623 0.26 1.51 -16.04
N HIS A 624 0.56 0.46 -15.29
CA HIS A 624 -0.41 -0.33 -14.51
C HIS A 624 -1.64 -0.76 -15.35
N ASN A 625 -2.84 -0.34 -14.96
CA ASN A 625 -4.08 -0.68 -15.66
C ASN A 625 -4.44 0.23 -16.84
N LEU A 626 -3.63 1.24 -17.15
CA LEU A 626 -3.87 2.17 -18.26
C LEU A 626 -3.76 1.47 -19.62
N LYS A 627 -4.77 1.66 -20.48
CA LYS A 627 -4.92 0.98 -21.76
C LYS A 627 -4.53 1.89 -22.94
N ASN A 628 -3.27 2.30 -23.00
CA ASN A 628 -2.74 3.14 -24.09
C ASN A 628 -3.55 4.43 -24.29
N VAL A 629 -3.79 5.15 -23.18
CA VAL A 629 -4.67 6.32 -23.17
C VAL A 629 -3.95 7.59 -23.63
N THR A 630 -4.70 8.47 -24.29
CA THR A 630 -4.28 9.82 -24.63
C THR A 630 -4.98 10.84 -23.74
N LEU A 631 -4.21 11.53 -22.89
CA LEU A 631 -4.70 12.57 -21.99
C LEU A 631 -4.50 13.95 -22.63
N ARG A 632 -5.58 14.73 -22.75
CA ARG A 632 -5.58 16.07 -23.32
C ARG A 632 -6.02 17.09 -22.29
N ILE A 633 -5.11 17.97 -21.86
CA ILE A 633 -5.39 19.00 -20.87
C ILE A 633 -5.39 20.37 -21.54
N PRO A 634 -6.53 21.08 -21.54
CA PRO A 634 -6.60 22.47 -22.00
C PRO A 634 -5.91 23.38 -20.99
N LEU A 635 -4.94 24.16 -21.44
CA LEU A 635 -4.16 25.04 -20.58
C LEU A 635 -4.94 26.34 -20.27
N GLY A 636 -4.68 26.89 -19.08
CA GLY A 636 -5.37 28.08 -18.56
C GLY A 636 -6.78 27.79 -18.05
N ARG A 637 -7.11 26.54 -17.74
CA ARG A 637 -8.40 26.12 -17.22
C ARG A 637 -8.30 25.36 -15.89
N PHE A 638 -9.42 25.27 -15.22
CA PHE A 638 -9.62 24.39 -14.08
C PHE A 638 -10.08 23.03 -14.60
N VAL A 639 -9.25 22.02 -14.49
CA VAL A 639 -9.48 20.66 -15.00
C VAL A 639 -9.71 19.69 -13.87
N ALA A 640 -10.81 18.95 -13.91
CA ALA A 640 -11.10 17.86 -12.98
C ALA A 640 -10.91 16.50 -13.66
N ILE A 641 -10.14 15.63 -13.03
CA ILE A 641 -9.98 14.23 -13.45
C ILE A 641 -10.77 13.37 -12.48
N THR A 642 -11.73 12.65 -13.01
CA THR A 642 -12.74 11.90 -12.26
C THR A 642 -12.77 10.44 -12.69
N GLY A 643 -13.51 9.61 -11.98
CA GLY A 643 -13.75 8.22 -12.32
C GLY A 643 -13.89 7.33 -11.08
N PRO A 644 -14.38 6.09 -11.25
CA PRO A 644 -14.49 5.13 -10.16
C PRO A 644 -13.16 4.85 -9.46
N SER A 645 -13.21 4.37 -8.24
CA SER A 645 -12.02 3.93 -7.50
C SER A 645 -11.25 2.87 -8.29
N GLY A 646 -9.93 3.01 -8.39
CA GLY A 646 -9.09 2.08 -9.14
C GLY A 646 -9.15 2.22 -10.67
N SER A 647 -9.77 3.28 -11.21
CA SER A 647 -9.84 3.50 -12.67
C SER A 647 -8.54 3.98 -13.32
N GLY A 648 -7.49 4.24 -12.53
CA GLY A 648 -6.18 4.66 -13.04
C GLY A 648 -5.91 6.16 -12.98
N LYS A 649 -6.72 6.95 -12.28
CA LYS A 649 -6.56 8.41 -12.15
C LYS A 649 -5.19 8.82 -11.62
N SER A 650 -4.82 8.31 -10.46
CA SER A 650 -3.54 8.63 -9.81
C SER A 650 -2.36 8.13 -10.63
N THR A 651 -2.45 6.96 -11.23
CA THR A 651 -1.43 6.42 -12.14
C THR A 651 -1.21 7.34 -13.33
N LEU A 652 -2.29 7.76 -13.99
CA LEU A 652 -2.20 8.62 -15.17
C LEU A 652 -1.58 9.99 -14.82
N VAL A 653 -2.00 10.59 -13.73
CA VAL A 653 -1.61 11.95 -13.33
C VAL A 653 -0.26 11.97 -12.63
N HIS A 654 -0.05 11.13 -11.62
CA HIS A 654 1.18 11.15 -10.82
C HIS A 654 2.31 10.35 -11.45
N ASP A 655 2.07 9.09 -11.77
CA ASP A 655 3.13 8.18 -12.20
C ASP A 655 3.59 8.46 -13.64
N VAL A 656 2.73 8.99 -14.49
CA VAL A 656 3.05 9.27 -15.90
C VAL A 656 3.17 10.76 -16.17
N LEU A 657 2.11 11.54 -16.03
CA LEU A 657 2.08 12.96 -16.40
C LEU A 657 3.03 13.82 -15.57
N TYR A 658 2.87 13.79 -14.23
CA TYR A 658 3.70 14.60 -13.34
C TYR A 658 5.18 14.19 -13.44
N ALA A 659 5.47 12.90 -13.41
CA ALA A 659 6.83 12.39 -13.50
C ALA A 659 7.50 12.81 -14.82
N ALA A 660 6.80 12.74 -15.94
CA ALA A 660 7.30 13.16 -17.24
C ALA A 660 7.53 14.68 -17.31
N LEU A 661 6.59 15.48 -16.79
CA LEU A 661 6.73 16.94 -16.75
C LEU A 661 7.84 17.40 -15.81
N ALA A 662 7.95 16.79 -14.63
CA ALA A 662 9.02 17.08 -13.67
C ALA A 662 10.39 16.77 -14.24
N GLN A 663 10.53 15.67 -14.96
CA GLN A 663 11.77 15.28 -15.65
C GLN A 663 12.18 16.31 -16.71
N ARG A 664 11.23 16.75 -17.53
CA ARG A 664 11.49 17.70 -18.64
C ARG A 664 11.65 19.14 -18.21
N LEU A 665 10.81 19.62 -17.30
CA LEU A 665 10.77 21.03 -16.88
C LEU A 665 11.73 21.34 -15.73
N MET A 666 11.88 20.42 -14.78
CA MET A 666 12.60 20.64 -13.52
C MET A 666 13.86 19.78 -13.40
N ARG A 667 14.19 18.99 -14.43
CA ARG A 667 15.31 18.03 -14.43
C ARG A 667 15.29 17.11 -13.21
N ALA A 668 14.10 16.74 -12.75
CA ALA A 668 13.93 15.82 -11.66
C ALA A 668 14.44 14.42 -12.03
N LYS A 669 14.90 13.68 -11.04
CA LYS A 669 15.41 12.31 -11.19
C LYS A 669 14.32 11.25 -11.19
N THR A 670 13.06 11.66 -11.38
CA THR A 670 11.91 10.76 -11.44
C THR A 670 11.84 10.07 -12.80
N THR A 671 11.50 8.78 -12.79
CA THR A 671 11.25 8.02 -14.01
C THR A 671 9.75 7.93 -14.23
N PRO A 672 9.20 8.49 -15.32
CA PRO A 672 7.79 8.36 -15.63
C PRO A 672 7.41 6.92 -16.01
N GLY A 673 6.17 6.55 -15.78
CA GLY A 673 5.61 5.32 -16.32
C GLY A 673 5.63 5.33 -17.86
N PRO A 674 5.48 4.17 -18.53
CA PRO A 674 5.60 4.08 -19.98
C PRO A 674 4.54 4.92 -20.70
N TYR A 675 4.99 5.77 -21.62
CA TYR A 675 4.17 6.59 -22.50
C TYR A 675 4.86 6.75 -23.86
N GLU A 676 4.11 7.16 -24.89
CA GLU A 676 4.62 7.30 -26.24
C GLU A 676 5.20 8.69 -26.50
N ALA A 677 4.44 9.75 -26.20
CA ALA A 677 4.84 11.13 -26.45
C ALA A 677 4.15 12.11 -25.51
N LEU A 678 4.81 13.26 -25.28
CA LEU A 678 4.27 14.37 -24.50
C LEU A 678 4.46 15.66 -25.30
N GLU A 679 3.36 16.28 -25.70
CA GLU A 679 3.32 17.49 -26.53
C GLU A 679 2.79 18.68 -25.72
N GLY A 680 3.23 19.88 -26.05
CA GLY A 680 2.77 21.13 -25.43
C GLY A 680 3.51 21.54 -24.17
N VAL A 681 4.61 20.89 -23.84
CA VAL A 681 5.46 21.18 -22.66
C VAL A 681 6.06 22.59 -22.72
N GLU A 682 6.31 23.12 -23.92
CA GLU A 682 6.84 24.47 -24.16
C GLU A 682 5.92 25.60 -23.69
N HIS A 683 4.67 25.31 -23.44
CA HIS A 683 3.68 26.27 -22.90
C HIS A 683 3.73 26.39 -21.37
N LEU A 684 4.49 25.54 -20.70
CA LEU A 684 4.60 25.50 -19.24
C LEU A 684 6.02 25.87 -18.78
N ASP A 685 6.12 26.59 -17.67
CA ASP A 685 7.40 26.89 -17.02
C ASP A 685 7.77 25.84 -15.98
N LYS A 686 6.81 25.38 -15.21
CA LYS A 686 7.00 24.38 -14.13
C LYS A 686 5.72 23.62 -13.86
N VAL A 687 5.87 22.48 -13.22
CA VAL A 687 4.79 21.67 -12.68
C VAL A 687 4.97 21.57 -11.15
N ILE A 688 3.89 21.71 -10.41
CA ILE A 688 3.87 21.63 -8.95
C ILE A 688 2.80 20.63 -8.55
N GLU A 689 3.23 19.59 -7.86
CA GLU A 689 2.34 18.61 -7.25
C GLU A 689 2.10 18.98 -5.79
N ILE A 690 0.84 19.06 -5.40
CA ILE A 690 0.40 19.35 -4.05
C ILE A 690 -0.35 18.12 -3.56
N ASP A 691 0.34 17.23 -2.88
CA ASP A 691 -0.16 15.97 -2.36
C ASP A 691 -0.44 16.01 -0.86
N GLN A 692 -0.98 14.95 -0.32
CA GLN A 692 -1.30 14.79 1.10
C GLN A 692 -0.15 14.23 1.94
N SER A 693 1.04 14.08 1.38
CA SER A 693 2.21 13.63 2.13
C SER A 693 2.60 14.63 3.23
N PRO A 694 3.18 14.17 4.34
CA PRO A 694 3.60 15.06 5.42
C PRO A 694 4.54 16.15 4.94
N ILE A 695 4.47 17.34 5.57
CA ILE A 695 5.40 18.46 5.31
C ILE A 695 6.82 18.20 5.84
N GLY A 696 7.01 17.15 6.60
CA GLY A 696 8.27 16.67 7.13
C GLY A 696 8.09 15.41 7.96
N ARG A 697 9.17 14.65 8.12
CA ARG A 697 9.12 13.34 8.80
C ARG A 697 9.33 13.42 10.31
N THR A 698 9.76 14.56 10.84
CA THR A 698 10.14 14.75 12.24
C THR A 698 9.26 15.78 12.92
N PRO A 699 9.18 15.78 14.27
CA PRO A 699 8.50 16.84 15.04
C PRO A 699 9.06 18.23 14.84
N ARG A 700 10.26 18.38 14.27
CA ARG A 700 10.92 19.67 13.97
C ARG A 700 10.29 20.37 12.77
N SER A 701 9.62 19.64 11.90
CA SER A 701 8.86 20.24 10.80
C SER A 701 7.50 20.70 11.30
N ASN A 702 7.16 21.95 11.02
CA ASN A 702 5.90 22.56 11.42
C ASN A 702 5.45 23.60 10.37
N PRO A 703 4.21 24.14 10.46
CA PRO A 703 3.75 25.16 9.53
C PRO A 703 4.64 26.39 9.42
N ALA A 704 5.20 26.85 10.54
CA ALA A 704 6.06 28.03 10.55
C ALA A 704 7.37 27.82 9.76
N THR A 705 8.00 26.65 9.94
CA THR A 705 9.25 26.32 9.23
C THR A 705 9.04 26.06 7.75
N TYR A 706 7.97 25.34 7.40
CA TYR A 706 7.66 24.97 6.02
C TYR A 706 7.33 26.18 5.15
N THR A 707 6.54 27.12 5.65
CA THR A 707 6.15 28.35 4.95
C THR A 707 7.26 29.41 4.89
N GLY A 708 8.34 29.22 5.64
CA GLY A 708 9.43 30.19 5.74
C GLY A 708 9.14 31.40 6.65
N VAL A 709 7.98 31.45 7.28
CA VAL A 709 7.62 32.51 8.25
C VAL A 709 8.55 32.51 9.46
N PHE A 710 8.99 31.32 9.87
CA PHE A 710 9.81 31.17 11.05
C PHE A 710 11.18 31.85 10.94
N ASP A 711 11.80 31.87 9.78
CA ASP A 711 13.08 32.57 9.56
C ASP A 711 12.94 34.08 9.79
N GLU A 712 11.85 34.66 9.27
CA GLU A 712 11.56 36.08 9.47
C GLU A 712 11.21 36.41 10.93
N ILE A 713 10.53 35.52 11.64
CA ILE A 713 10.23 35.65 13.07
C ILE A 713 11.52 35.61 13.90
N ARG A 714 12.43 34.69 13.58
CA ARG A 714 13.75 34.62 14.25
C ARG A 714 14.56 35.88 14.05
N ASP A 715 14.56 36.48 12.89
CA ASP A 715 15.22 37.74 12.59
C ASP A 715 14.65 38.89 13.43
N LEU A 716 13.34 38.93 13.64
CA LEU A 716 12.69 39.90 14.50
C LEU A 716 13.10 39.73 15.96
N PHE A 717 13.17 38.52 16.48
CA PHE A 717 13.65 38.24 17.84
C PHE A 717 15.12 38.64 18.04
N ALA A 718 15.97 38.39 17.05
CA ALA A 718 17.38 38.78 17.08
C ALA A 718 17.59 40.30 17.07
N LYS A 719 16.63 41.05 16.55
CA LYS A 719 16.66 42.53 16.53
C LYS A 719 16.13 43.16 17.81
N THR A 720 15.58 42.42 18.75
CA THR A 720 15.13 42.94 20.04
C THR A 720 16.30 43.51 20.85
N PRO A 721 16.07 44.57 21.70
CA PRO A 721 17.13 45.11 22.54
C PRO A 721 17.79 44.08 23.44
N GLU A 722 17.02 43.20 24.05
CA GLU A 722 17.55 42.15 24.94
C GLU A 722 18.41 41.11 24.19
N ALA A 723 18.01 40.71 22.99
CA ALA A 723 18.80 39.79 22.16
C ALA A 723 20.12 40.41 21.73
N ARG A 724 20.11 41.69 21.33
CA ARG A 724 21.33 42.45 20.99
C ARG A 724 22.27 42.61 22.18
N LYS A 725 21.74 42.89 23.36
CA LYS A 725 22.49 43.01 24.60
C LYS A 725 23.19 41.70 24.96
N ARG A 726 22.56 40.58 24.73
CA ARG A 726 23.10 39.24 25.00
C ARG A 726 23.95 38.68 23.85
N GLY A 727 24.01 39.34 22.72
CA GLY A 727 24.72 38.87 21.53
C GLY A 727 24.02 37.70 20.82
N TYR A 728 22.69 37.59 20.95
CA TYR A 728 21.91 36.55 20.34
C TYR A 728 21.55 36.89 18.90
N GLY A 729 22.07 36.12 17.94
CA GLY A 729 21.69 36.19 16.53
C GLY A 729 20.48 35.29 16.22
N PRO A 730 20.02 35.28 14.96
CA PRO A 730 18.88 34.46 14.54
C PRO A 730 19.03 32.96 14.83
N GLY A 731 20.26 32.43 14.80
CA GLY A 731 20.55 31.03 15.12
C GLY A 731 20.20 30.63 16.55
N ARG A 732 20.22 31.58 17.49
CA ARG A 732 19.84 31.34 18.90
C ARG A 732 18.37 30.93 19.04
N PHE A 733 17.53 31.43 18.15
CA PHE A 733 16.08 31.18 18.14
C PHE A 733 15.66 30.00 17.27
N SER A 734 16.65 29.26 16.73
CA SER A 734 16.39 28.01 16.01
C SER A 734 16.43 26.82 16.96
N PHE A 735 15.40 25.98 16.90
CA PHE A 735 15.38 24.71 17.63
C PHE A 735 16.16 23.58 16.92
N ASN A 736 16.65 23.82 15.70
CA ASN A 736 17.46 22.88 14.94
C ASN A 736 18.96 22.96 15.22
N VAL A 737 19.40 24.05 15.81
CA VAL A 737 20.83 24.37 16.03
C VAL A 737 21.14 24.41 17.53
N LYS A 738 22.30 23.89 17.92
CA LYS A 738 22.81 24.01 19.31
C LYS A 738 22.97 25.47 19.72
N GLY A 739 22.72 25.77 20.98
CA GLY A 739 22.85 27.08 21.60
C GLY A 739 21.58 27.56 22.26
N GLY A 740 20.47 27.66 21.55
CA GLY A 740 19.18 28.11 22.09
C GLY A 740 18.16 27.02 22.34
N ARG A 741 18.35 25.86 21.77
CA ARG A 741 17.38 24.73 21.89
C ARG A 741 17.51 24.00 23.24
N CYS A 742 16.47 23.32 23.65
CA CYS A 742 16.53 22.33 24.73
C CYS A 742 17.39 21.15 24.30
N GLU A 743 18.50 20.89 24.96
CA GLU A 743 19.39 19.77 24.60
C GLU A 743 18.85 18.39 25.07
N ALA A 744 17.90 18.35 26.02
CA ALA A 744 17.30 17.12 26.49
C ALA A 744 16.45 16.44 25.39
N CYS A 745 15.70 17.22 24.61
CA CYS A 745 14.91 16.74 23.47
C CYS A 745 15.52 17.13 22.11
N GLY A 746 16.67 17.79 22.10
CA GLY A 746 17.30 18.27 20.88
C GLY A 746 16.49 19.29 20.06
N GLY A 747 15.53 19.97 20.69
CA GLY A 747 14.62 20.92 20.07
C GLY A 747 13.32 20.32 19.52
N ASP A 748 13.10 19.03 19.71
CA ASP A 748 11.87 18.36 19.24
C ASP A 748 10.63 18.76 20.08
N GLY A 749 10.83 19.16 21.32
CA GLY A 749 9.76 19.45 22.29
C GLY A 749 9.10 18.17 22.83
N THR A 750 9.37 17.05 22.22
CA THR A 750 8.83 15.72 22.59
C THR A 750 9.94 14.68 22.61
N VAL A 751 9.72 13.62 23.37
CA VAL A 751 10.57 12.44 23.37
C VAL A 751 9.80 11.31 22.70
N LYS A 752 10.41 10.69 21.68
CA LYS A 752 9.85 9.55 20.98
C LYS A 752 10.07 8.29 21.81
N ILE A 753 9.00 7.57 22.10
CA ILE A 753 9.03 6.25 22.71
C ILE A 753 8.69 5.25 21.61
N GLU A 754 9.68 4.47 21.19
CA GLU A 754 9.48 3.43 20.16
C GLU A 754 8.75 2.23 20.76
N MET A 755 7.65 1.86 20.14
CA MET A 755 6.81 0.75 20.52
C MET A 755 6.94 -0.37 19.50
N LEU A 756 7.41 -1.55 19.90
CA LEU A 756 7.69 -2.68 18.99
C LEU A 756 6.48 -3.16 18.17
N PHE A 757 5.27 -3.01 18.69
CA PHE A 757 4.03 -3.53 18.05
C PHE A 757 2.89 -2.49 17.94
N LEU A 758 3.13 -1.27 18.39
CA LEU A 758 2.16 -0.17 18.39
C LEU A 758 2.78 1.06 17.70
N PRO A 759 1.98 2.02 17.27
CA PRO A 759 2.51 3.29 16.77
C PRO A 759 3.41 3.96 17.81
N ASP A 760 4.49 4.60 17.36
CA ASP A 760 5.39 5.33 18.22
C ASP A 760 4.65 6.41 19.02
N LEU A 761 4.95 6.50 20.32
CA LEU A 761 4.36 7.48 21.20
C LEU A 761 5.30 8.69 21.36
N TYR A 762 4.75 9.89 21.17
CA TYR A 762 5.45 11.14 21.41
C TYR A 762 4.97 11.77 22.71
N VAL A 763 5.86 11.89 23.69
CA VAL A 763 5.56 12.46 25.01
C VAL A 763 6.26 13.82 25.15
N PRO A 764 5.61 14.87 25.71
CA PRO A 764 6.27 16.15 25.94
C PRO A 764 7.57 15.99 26.74
N CYS A 765 8.62 16.73 26.36
CA CYS A 765 9.88 16.72 27.06
C CYS A 765 9.70 17.26 28.50
N GLU A 766 10.17 16.52 29.49
CA GLU A 766 10.03 16.89 30.89
C GLU A 766 10.85 18.15 31.26
N VAL A 767 11.96 18.39 30.57
CA VAL A 767 12.88 19.54 30.84
C VAL A 767 12.31 20.83 30.29
N CYS A 768 11.93 20.88 29.00
CA CYS A 768 11.39 22.09 28.37
C CYS A 768 9.86 22.15 28.38
N LYS A 769 9.19 21.12 28.84
CA LYS A 769 7.72 21.00 28.85
C LYS A 769 7.06 21.33 27.50
N GLY A 770 7.68 20.85 26.43
CA GLY A 770 7.19 21.05 25.06
C GLY A 770 7.61 22.39 24.42
N LYS A 771 8.33 23.23 25.09
CA LYS A 771 8.70 24.58 24.60
C LYS A 771 9.88 24.60 23.61
N ARG A 772 10.61 23.51 23.46
CA ARG A 772 11.71 23.31 22.49
C ARG A 772 13.02 24.09 22.79
N TYR A 773 13.00 25.11 23.64
CA TYR A 773 14.11 26.03 23.92
C TYR A 773 14.59 25.94 25.36
N ASN A 774 15.84 26.38 25.59
CA ASN A 774 16.37 26.55 26.92
C ASN A 774 15.80 27.81 27.57
N LYS A 775 15.96 27.93 28.88
CA LYS A 775 15.39 29.01 29.69
C LYS A 775 15.91 30.42 29.28
N GLU A 776 17.17 30.52 28.95
CA GLU A 776 17.80 31.79 28.58
C GLU A 776 17.24 32.32 27.25
N THR A 777 16.98 31.49 26.29
CA THR A 777 16.34 31.88 25.03
C THR A 777 14.90 32.34 25.25
N LEU A 778 14.17 31.68 26.14
CA LEU A 778 12.78 32.02 26.46
C LEU A 778 12.62 33.33 27.24
N GLU A 779 13.69 33.84 27.85
CA GLU A 779 13.70 35.14 28.52
C GLU A 779 13.66 36.34 27.55
N VAL A 780 14.08 36.14 26.30
CA VAL A 780 13.96 37.15 25.24
C VAL A 780 12.52 37.22 24.74
N LYS A 781 11.92 38.40 24.85
CA LYS A 781 10.52 38.61 24.49
C LYS A 781 10.36 39.70 23.44
N LEU A 782 9.47 39.43 22.48
CA LEU A 782 8.99 40.38 21.49
C LEU A 782 7.54 40.74 21.87
N ARG A 783 7.30 42.01 22.23
CA ARG A 783 5.99 42.50 22.73
C ARG A 783 5.39 41.58 23.82
N GLY A 784 6.22 41.14 24.75
CA GLY A 784 5.81 40.29 25.85
C GLY A 784 5.67 38.81 25.56
N LYS A 785 5.96 38.35 24.34
CA LYS A 785 5.87 36.95 23.93
C LYS A 785 7.25 36.35 23.62
N SER A 786 7.55 35.19 24.19
CA SER A 786 8.76 34.42 23.85
C SER A 786 8.62 33.74 22.49
N ILE A 787 9.72 33.20 21.94
CA ILE A 787 9.66 32.44 20.67
C ILE A 787 8.77 31.20 20.81
N ALA A 788 8.75 30.55 21.95
CA ALA A 788 7.87 29.44 22.21
C ALA A 788 6.37 29.86 22.26
N ASP A 789 6.08 31.03 22.85
CA ASP A 789 4.73 31.58 22.86
C ASP A 789 4.24 31.88 21.44
N VAL A 790 5.10 32.38 20.56
CA VAL A 790 4.79 32.63 19.15
C VAL A 790 4.49 31.31 18.39
N LEU A 791 5.28 30.28 18.63
CA LEU A 791 5.04 28.97 18.03
C LEU A 791 3.73 28.32 18.53
N ASP A 792 3.29 28.64 19.74
CA ASP A 792 2.02 28.17 20.32
C ASP A 792 0.81 29.00 19.86
N MET A 793 1.00 30.13 19.19
CA MET A 793 -0.08 30.90 18.60
C MET A 793 -0.72 30.15 17.45
N THR A 794 -2.06 30.30 17.32
CA THR A 794 -2.75 29.95 16.08
C THR A 794 -2.34 30.89 14.97
N VAL A 795 -2.51 30.47 13.72
CA VAL A 795 -2.23 31.33 12.54
C VAL A 795 -3.01 32.65 12.63
N GLU A 796 -4.26 32.60 13.08
CA GLU A 796 -5.14 33.74 13.28
C GLU A 796 -4.59 34.73 14.30
N GLU A 797 -4.17 34.23 15.49
CA GLU A 797 -3.56 35.03 16.55
C GLU A 797 -2.22 35.62 16.08
N ALA A 798 -1.42 34.84 15.37
CA ALA A 798 -0.13 35.29 14.82
C ALA A 798 -0.31 36.37 13.75
N LEU A 799 -1.33 36.27 12.91
CA LEU A 799 -1.67 37.28 11.91
C LEU A 799 -2.00 38.61 12.58
N ASP A 800 -2.77 38.62 13.65
CA ASP A 800 -3.06 39.81 14.43
C ASP A 800 -1.79 40.36 15.10
N PHE A 801 -0.98 39.49 15.68
CA PHE A 801 0.28 39.86 16.37
C PHE A 801 1.33 40.49 15.42
N PHE A 802 1.44 39.97 14.19
CA PHE A 802 2.39 40.42 13.16
C PHE A 802 1.75 41.29 12.05
N GLN A 803 0.55 41.86 12.26
CA GLN A 803 -0.13 42.66 11.26
C GLN A 803 0.71 43.85 10.72
N ASN A 804 1.64 44.39 11.53
CA ASN A 804 2.54 45.48 11.14
C ASN A 804 3.83 45.04 10.45
N VAL A 805 4.00 43.74 10.22
CA VAL A 805 5.13 43.15 9.47
C VAL A 805 4.60 42.57 8.16
N PRO A 806 4.65 43.32 7.04
CA PRO A 806 3.95 42.96 5.81
C PRO A 806 4.32 41.57 5.24
N SER A 807 5.58 41.19 5.29
CA SER A 807 6.04 39.90 4.76
C SER A 807 5.50 38.71 5.54
N ILE A 808 5.48 38.80 6.85
CA ILE A 808 4.92 37.76 7.72
C ILE A 808 3.40 37.77 7.62
N ALA A 809 2.76 38.92 7.69
CA ALA A 809 1.31 39.06 7.60
C ALA A 809 0.75 38.50 6.30
N ARG A 810 1.43 38.71 5.17
CA ARG A 810 1.03 38.17 3.88
C ARG A 810 1.02 36.64 3.84
N LYS A 811 2.07 36.02 4.35
CA LYS A 811 2.18 34.54 4.42
C LYS A 811 1.12 33.93 5.33
N LEU A 812 0.90 34.54 6.49
CA LEU A 812 -0.12 34.10 7.44
C LEU A 812 -1.54 34.29 6.88
N GLN A 813 -1.79 35.39 6.13
CA GLN A 813 -3.08 35.61 5.47
C GLN A 813 -3.40 34.53 4.46
N LEU A 814 -2.41 34.06 3.69
CA LEU A 814 -2.58 32.96 2.75
C LEU A 814 -2.97 31.65 3.47
N MET A 815 -2.43 31.40 4.64
CA MET A 815 -2.83 30.24 5.45
C MET A 815 -4.28 30.38 5.95
N VAL A 816 -4.71 31.56 6.32
CA VAL A 816 -6.12 31.82 6.68
C VAL A 816 -7.03 31.62 5.49
N ASP A 817 -6.63 32.10 4.29
CA ASP A 817 -7.39 31.99 3.06
C ASP A 817 -7.68 30.52 2.67
N VAL A 818 -6.75 29.61 2.94
CA VAL A 818 -6.95 28.17 2.70
C VAL A 818 -7.66 27.44 3.86
N GLY A 819 -8.13 28.19 4.87
CA GLY A 819 -8.89 27.65 5.97
C GLY A 819 -8.08 27.08 7.15
N LEU A 820 -6.80 27.46 7.29
CA LEU A 820 -5.91 26.99 8.36
C LEU A 820 -5.72 27.99 9.51
N GLY A 821 -6.62 28.95 9.69
CA GLY A 821 -6.53 29.96 10.73
C GLY A 821 -6.49 29.42 12.17
N TYR A 822 -7.08 28.25 12.39
CA TYR A 822 -7.14 27.56 13.68
C TYR A 822 -5.86 26.82 14.06
N MET A 823 -4.93 26.58 13.09
CA MET A 823 -3.74 25.77 13.28
C MET A 823 -2.67 26.54 14.06
N LYS A 824 -1.94 25.86 14.96
CA LYS A 824 -0.80 26.43 15.63
C LYS A 824 0.42 26.46 14.71
N LEU A 825 1.20 27.56 14.78
CA LEU A 825 2.41 27.73 13.97
C LEU A 825 3.45 26.63 14.21
N GLY A 826 3.61 26.20 15.45
CA GLY A 826 4.57 25.19 15.86
C GLY A 826 4.01 23.76 15.90
N GLN A 827 2.85 23.52 15.34
CA GLN A 827 2.23 22.17 15.37
C GLN A 827 3.13 21.16 14.64
N PRO A 828 3.55 20.06 15.31
CA PRO A 828 4.44 19.07 14.71
C PRO A 828 3.80 18.38 13.49
N SER A 829 4.61 18.19 12.44
CA SER A 829 4.16 17.54 11.20
C SER A 829 3.45 16.20 11.41
N PRO A 830 3.92 15.28 12.29
CA PRO A 830 3.23 14.01 12.53
C PRO A 830 1.79 14.13 13.07
N THR A 831 1.43 15.27 13.62
CA THR A 831 0.08 15.54 14.18
C THR A 831 -0.90 16.12 13.16
N LEU A 832 -0.42 16.45 11.96
CA LEU A 832 -1.23 17.04 10.89
C LEU A 832 -2.00 15.95 10.13
N SER A 833 -3.24 16.26 9.75
CA SER A 833 -3.95 15.44 8.77
C SER A 833 -3.35 15.61 7.36
N GLY A 834 -3.57 14.65 6.47
CA GLY A 834 -3.12 14.75 5.07
C GLY A 834 -3.68 16.00 4.37
N GLY A 835 -4.95 16.32 4.59
CA GLY A 835 -5.56 17.53 4.04
C GLY A 835 -4.98 18.83 4.58
N GLU A 836 -4.62 18.88 5.87
CA GLU A 836 -3.94 20.03 6.48
C GLU A 836 -2.54 20.23 5.89
N ALA A 837 -1.77 19.13 5.77
CA ALA A 837 -0.45 19.17 5.12
C ALA A 837 -0.54 19.68 3.67
N GLN A 838 -1.50 19.20 2.92
CA GLN A 838 -1.75 19.64 1.54
C GLN A 838 -2.07 21.14 1.46
N ARG A 839 -2.93 21.65 2.33
CA ARG A 839 -3.29 23.07 2.37
C ARG A 839 -2.11 23.96 2.79
N ILE A 840 -1.23 23.50 3.66
CA ILE A 840 0.02 24.22 3.99
C ILE A 840 0.91 24.35 2.75
N LYS A 841 1.05 23.27 1.98
CA LYS A 841 1.80 23.27 0.72
C LYS A 841 1.19 24.25 -0.29
N LEU A 842 -0.13 24.22 -0.41
CA LEU A 842 -0.86 25.15 -1.29
C LEU A 842 -0.64 26.62 -0.88
N ALA A 843 -0.77 26.93 0.40
CA ALA A 843 -0.53 28.29 0.91
C ALA A 843 0.91 28.76 0.64
N THR A 844 1.88 27.87 0.79
CA THR A 844 3.29 28.15 0.49
C THR A 844 3.50 28.48 -0.98
N GLU A 845 2.91 27.71 -1.86
CA GLU A 845 3.00 27.94 -3.33
C GLU A 845 2.31 29.22 -3.77
N LEU A 846 1.17 29.57 -3.15
CA LEU A 846 0.49 30.84 -3.38
C LEU A 846 1.35 32.06 -2.99
N GLY A 847 2.22 31.92 -2.01
CA GLY A 847 3.15 32.95 -1.57
C GLY A 847 4.33 33.21 -2.51
N ARG A 848 4.58 32.33 -3.47
CA ARG A 848 5.65 32.44 -4.46
C ARG A 848 5.20 33.30 -5.66
N LYS A 849 6.17 33.93 -6.33
CA LYS A 849 5.89 34.66 -7.59
C LYS A 849 5.33 33.71 -8.64
N ALA A 850 4.12 33.95 -9.09
CA ALA A 850 3.50 33.22 -10.20
C ALA A 850 3.97 33.75 -11.55
N THR A 851 4.29 32.85 -12.48
CA THR A 851 4.65 33.17 -13.86
C THR A 851 3.41 33.24 -14.77
N GLY A 852 2.26 32.73 -14.30
CA GLY A 852 1.06 32.55 -15.10
C GLY A 852 1.11 31.37 -16.08
N ARG A 853 2.17 30.55 -16.03
CA ARG A 853 2.36 29.35 -16.88
C ARG A 853 2.74 28.12 -16.07
N THR A 854 2.23 28.01 -14.86
CA THR A 854 2.46 26.86 -13.96
C THR A 854 1.29 25.88 -14.06
N LEU A 855 1.59 24.60 -14.10
CA LEU A 855 0.61 23.52 -13.92
C LEU A 855 0.62 23.07 -12.46
N TYR A 856 -0.50 23.24 -11.79
CA TYR A 856 -0.71 22.73 -10.42
C TYR A 856 -1.50 21.44 -10.48
N ILE A 857 -1.02 20.42 -9.80
CA ILE A 857 -1.69 19.11 -9.65
C ILE A 857 -2.03 18.89 -8.19
N LEU A 858 -3.32 18.71 -7.89
CA LEU A 858 -3.83 18.43 -6.55
C LEU A 858 -4.58 17.10 -6.54
N ASP A 859 -4.28 16.26 -5.56
CA ASP A 859 -4.93 14.98 -5.38
C ASP A 859 -5.93 15.07 -4.22
N GLU A 860 -7.21 14.96 -4.55
CA GLU A 860 -8.33 14.99 -3.59
C GLU A 860 -8.24 16.15 -2.55
N PRO A 861 -8.16 17.40 -2.99
CA PRO A 861 -7.89 18.53 -2.09
C PRO A 861 -9.03 18.81 -1.10
N THR A 862 -10.21 18.23 -1.30
CA THR A 862 -11.38 18.40 -0.42
C THR A 862 -11.46 17.36 0.70
N THR A 863 -10.49 16.49 0.84
CA THR A 863 -10.43 15.50 1.91
C THR A 863 -10.52 16.15 3.28
N GLY A 864 -11.46 15.72 4.10
CA GLY A 864 -11.66 16.21 5.45
C GLY A 864 -12.31 17.59 5.54
N LEU A 865 -12.86 18.11 4.46
CA LEU A 865 -13.46 19.43 4.39
C LEU A 865 -14.99 19.39 4.43
N HIS A 866 -15.56 20.24 5.30
CA HIS A 866 -16.97 20.60 5.29
C HIS A 866 -17.30 21.42 4.02
N PHE A 867 -18.59 21.49 3.64
CA PHE A 867 -19.05 22.26 2.48
C PHE A 867 -18.54 23.71 2.45
N ASP A 868 -18.52 24.38 3.59
CA ASP A 868 -18.04 25.76 3.72
C ASP A 868 -16.54 25.87 3.44
N ASP A 869 -15.76 24.93 3.92
CA ASP A 869 -14.32 24.86 3.69
C ASP A 869 -14.01 24.54 2.22
N VAL A 870 -14.80 23.72 1.57
CA VAL A 870 -14.70 23.42 0.13
C VAL A 870 -14.93 24.70 -0.67
N ALA A 871 -15.92 25.50 -0.32
CA ALA A 871 -16.20 26.78 -0.98
C ALA A 871 -15.01 27.75 -0.89
N LYS A 872 -14.37 27.84 0.27
CA LYS A 872 -13.16 28.68 0.49
C LYS A 872 -11.98 28.19 -0.34
N LEU A 873 -11.73 26.88 -0.34
CA LEU A 873 -10.66 26.26 -1.13
C LEU A 873 -10.85 26.48 -2.63
N LEU A 874 -12.06 26.30 -3.13
CA LEU A 874 -12.38 26.54 -4.55
C LEU A 874 -12.15 28.00 -4.95
N SER A 875 -12.49 28.96 -4.09
CA SER A 875 -12.17 30.37 -4.32
C SER A 875 -10.68 30.60 -4.55
N VAL A 876 -9.83 29.95 -3.76
CA VAL A 876 -8.36 30.04 -3.88
C VAL A 876 -7.88 29.40 -5.17
N LEU A 877 -8.35 28.22 -5.51
CA LEU A 877 -7.97 27.49 -6.72
C LEU A 877 -8.39 28.23 -7.99
N HIS A 878 -9.59 28.81 -8.00
CA HIS A 878 -10.07 29.61 -9.11
C HIS A 878 -9.26 30.91 -9.31
N ARG A 879 -8.77 31.52 -8.23
CA ARG A 879 -7.84 32.67 -8.33
C ARG A 879 -6.52 32.29 -9.03
N LEU A 880 -6.00 31.09 -8.78
CA LEU A 880 -4.80 30.60 -9.49
C LEU A 880 -5.03 30.46 -10.99
N VAL A 881 -6.20 29.97 -11.38
CA VAL A 881 -6.58 29.80 -12.79
C VAL A 881 -6.79 31.17 -13.45
N ASP A 882 -7.42 32.11 -12.78
CA ASP A 882 -7.64 33.47 -13.25
C ASP A 882 -6.33 34.25 -13.48
N ALA A 883 -5.25 33.87 -12.76
CA ALA A 883 -3.90 34.39 -12.97
C ALA A 883 -3.18 33.78 -14.20
N GLY A 884 -3.82 32.91 -14.96
CA GLY A 884 -3.30 32.29 -16.18
C GLY A 884 -2.75 30.89 -16.01
N ASN A 885 -2.66 30.36 -14.78
CA ASN A 885 -2.18 29.01 -14.49
C ASN A 885 -3.21 27.94 -14.88
N THR A 886 -2.76 26.70 -14.98
CA THR A 886 -3.60 25.53 -15.16
C THR A 886 -3.66 24.77 -13.83
N VAL A 887 -4.86 24.45 -13.37
CA VAL A 887 -5.06 23.61 -12.17
C VAL A 887 -5.74 22.32 -12.58
N VAL A 888 -5.09 21.20 -12.26
CA VAL A 888 -5.62 19.84 -12.45
C VAL A 888 -5.89 19.24 -11.08
N VAL A 889 -7.12 18.85 -10.82
CA VAL A 889 -7.52 18.18 -9.59
C VAL A 889 -7.99 16.76 -9.89
N ILE A 890 -7.55 15.80 -9.10
CA ILE A 890 -8.17 14.48 -9.03
C ILE A 890 -9.25 14.57 -7.97
N GLU A 891 -10.51 14.40 -8.32
CA GLU A 891 -11.59 14.67 -7.38
C GLU A 891 -12.82 13.78 -7.61
N HIS A 892 -13.51 13.46 -6.53
CA HIS A 892 -14.78 12.74 -6.51
C HIS A 892 -15.94 13.64 -6.03
N ASN A 893 -15.62 14.76 -5.39
CA ASN A 893 -16.60 15.70 -4.87
C ASN A 893 -17.25 16.45 -6.03
N LEU A 894 -18.57 16.24 -6.19
CA LEU A 894 -19.33 16.85 -7.29
C LEU A 894 -19.40 18.38 -7.20
N ASP A 895 -19.29 18.95 -5.99
CA ASP A 895 -19.24 20.40 -5.81
C ASP A 895 -17.98 21.02 -6.43
N VAL A 896 -16.88 20.29 -6.45
CA VAL A 896 -15.66 20.69 -7.14
C VAL A 896 -15.80 20.45 -8.65
N VAL A 897 -16.25 19.27 -9.05
CA VAL A 897 -16.35 18.87 -10.46
C VAL A 897 -17.29 19.78 -11.23
N LYS A 898 -18.43 20.15 -10.65
CA LYS A 898 -19.41 21.06 -11.30
C LYS A 898 -18.86 22.46 -11.56
N THR A 899 -17.85 22.90 -10.80
CA THR A 899 -17.20 24.21 -11.00
C THR A 899 -16.05 24.18 -11.99
N ALA A 900 -15.63 23.01 -12.41
CA ALA A 900 -14.53 22.84 -13.34
C ALA A 900 -14.86 23.37 -14.75
N ASP A 901 -13.86 23.83 -15.47
CA ASP A 901 -13.99 24.25 -16.85
C ASP A 901 -13.91 23.06 -17.82
N TRP A 902 -13.22 22.01 -17.42
CA TRP A 902 -13.01 20.80 -18.20
C TRP A 902 -13.00 19.57 -17.28
N VAL A 903 -13.67 18.52 -17.70
CA VAL A 903 -13.73 17.24 -16.95
C VAL A 903 -13.22 16.13 -17.84
N ILE A 904 -12.36 15.29 -17.28
CA ILE A 904 -11.85 14.07 -17.90
C ILE A 904 -12.27 12.91 -17.02
N ASP A 905 -13.15 12.07 -17.51
CA ASP A 905 -13.71 10.94 -16.77
C ASP A 905 -13.06 9.62 -17.21
N LEU A 906 -12.42 8.93 -16.26
CA LEU A 906 -11.80 7.63 -16.46
C LEU A 906 -12.78 6.52 -16.06
N GLY A 907 -12.58 5.36 -16.62
CA GLY A 907 -13.42 4.21 -16.31
C GLY A 907 -13.29 3.12 -17.37
N PRO A 908 -14.40 2.39 -17.65
CA PRO A 908 -15.75 2.47 -17.02
C PRO A 908 -15.82 1.94 -15.59
N GLU A 909 -14.86 1.12 -15.18
CA GLU A 909 -14.79 0.45 -13.88
C GLU A 909 -13.41 0.66 -13.24
N GLY A 910 -13.15 -0.01 -12.12
CA GLY A 910 -11.83 -0.09 -11.50
C GLY A 910 -11.02 -1.31 -11.95
N GLY A 911 -9.71 -1.30 -11.68
CA GLY A 911 -8.80 -2.40 -12.00
C GLY A 911 -8.69 -2.68 -13.50
N ASP A 912 -8.74 -3.93 -13.89
CA ASP A 912 -8.60 -4.38 -15.30
C ASP A 912 -9.71 -3.87 -16.23
N ARG A 913 -10.85 -3.53 -15.68
CA ARG A 913 -11.99 -2.94 -16.41
C ARG A 913 -11.95 -1.41 -16.46
N GLY A 914 -10.95 -0.80 -15.86
CA GLY A 914 -10.67 0.64 -15.91
C GLY A 914 -9.58 0.98 -16.90
N GLY A 915 -8.91 2.12 -16.67
CA GLY A 915 -7.74 2.52 -17.43
C GLY A 915 -8.04 3.14 -18.80
N GLU A 916 -9.28 3.58 -19.04
CA GLU A 916 -9.71 4.25 -20.27
C GLU A 916 -10.30 5.63 -19.96
N ILE A 917 -10.13 6.58 -20.87
CA ILE A 917 -10.85 7.84 -20.83
C ILE A 917 -12.20 7.63 -21.52
N VAL A 918 -13.29 7.67 -20.75
CA VAL A 918 -14.64 7.38 -21.21
C VAL A 918 -15.42 8.63 -21.62
N ALA A 919 -15.03 9.79 -21.12
CA ALA A 919 -15.61 11.09 -21.48
C ALA A 919 -14.62 12.23 -21.23
N GLU A 920 -14.67 13.27 -22.05
CA GLU A 920 -13.97 14.52 -21.82
C GLU A 920 -14.77 15.68 -22.39
N GLY A 921 -14.67 16.85 -21.78
CA GLY A 921 -15.39 18.04 -22.17
C GLY A 921 -15.72 18.95 -21.00
N THR A 922 -16.57 19.95 -21.26
CA THR A 922 -17.17 20.73 -20.18
C THR A 922 -18.06 19.85 -19.31
N PRO A 923 -18.34 20.18 -18.03
CA PRO A 923 -19.25 19.40 -17.21
C PRO A 923 -20.60 19.14 -17.87
N GLU A 924 -21.12 20.09 -18.63
CA GLU A 924 -22.36 19.94 -19.38
C GLU A 924 -22.23 18.90 -20.51
N GLU A 925 -21.13 18.89 -21.24
CA GLU A 925 -20.85 17.91 -22.31
C GLU A 925 -20.68 16.50 -21.73
N VAL A 926 -19.96 16.37 -20.62
CA VAL A 926 -19.75 15.08 -19.94
C VAL A 926 -21.06 14.54 -19.35
N ALA A 927 -21.95 15.41 -18.86
CA ALA A 927 -23.27 15.02 -18.34
C ALA A 927 -24.15 14.35 -19.40
N LEU A 928 -23.95 14.67 -20.68
CA LEU A 928 -24.68 14.07 -21.80
C LEU A 928 -24.17 12.68 -22.21
N THR A 929 -22.97 12.29 -21.77
CA THR A 929 -22.30 11.04 -22.23
C THR A 929 -22.77 9.79 -21.50
N GLY A 930 -23.42 9.90 -20.34
CA GLY A 930 -23.77 8.75 -19.50
C GLY A 930 -22.58 8.04 -18.86
N SER A 931 -21.39 8.67 -18.85
CA SER A 931 -20.19 8.14 -18.16
C SER A 931 -20.44 8.03 -16.65
N PRO A 932 -19.59 7.31 -15.89
CA PRO A 932 -19.77 7.15 -14.46
C PRO A 932 -19.98 8.48 -13.70
N THR A 933 -19.17 9.49 -13.95
CA THR A 933 -19.31 10.82 -13.36
C THR A 933 -20.37 11.65 -14.08
N GLY A 934 -20.49 11.53 -15.39
CA GLY A 934 -21.48 12.26 -16.18
C GLY A 934 -22.91 11.98 -15.76
N ALA A 935 -23.24 10.75 -15.39
CA ALA A 935 -24.55 10.38 -14.87
C ALA A 935 -24.92 11.15 -13.59
N PHE A 936 -23.96 11.39 -12.71
CA PHE A 936 -24.17 12.19 -11.48
C PHE A 936 -24.18 13.70 -11.76
N LEU A 937 -23.38 14.18 -12.68
CA LEU A 937 -23.42 15.58 -13.12
C LEU A 937 -24.77 15.97 -13.72
N ALA A 938 -25.40 15.08 -14.47
CA ALA A 938 -26.71 15.29 -15.06
C ALA A 938 -27.83 15.46 -14.01
N ARG A 939 -27.64 14.98 -12.80
CA ARG A 939 -28.57 15.14 -11.67
C ARG A 939 -28.44 16.47 -10.94
N ILE A 940 -27.40 17.25 -11.19
CA ILE A 940 -27.22 18.58 -10.61
C ILE A 940 -28.20 19.53 -11.28
N PRO A 941 -29.13 20.20 -10.51
CA PRO A 941 -30.20 20.98 -11.09
C PRO A 941 -29.76 22.05 -12.08
N GLU A 942 -28.71 22.76 -11.79
CA GLU A 942 -28.15 23.83 -12.67
C GLU A 942 -27.58 23.27 -13.98
N ILE A 943 -26.94 22.11 -13.92
CA ILE A 943 -26.41 21.42 -15.12
C ILE A 943 -27.56 20.78 -15.90
N ALA A 944 -28.50 20.12 -15.22
CA ALA A 944 -29.70 19.55 -15.83
C ALA A 944 -30.49 20.60 -16.63
N ALA A 945 -30.68 21.80 -16.08
CA ALA A 945 -31.35 22.91 -16.75
C ALA A 945 -30.61 23.33 -18.03
N ARG A 946 -29.27 23.35 -18.02
CA ARG A 946 -28.46 23.73 -19.19
C ARG A 946 -28.48 22.70 -20.31
N ILE A 947 -28.60 21.44 -20.00
CA ILE A 947 -28.64 20.33 -20.98
C ILE A 947 -30.06 19.96 -21.41
N GLY A 948 -31.09 20.61 -20.83
CA GLY A 948 -32.49 20.38 -21.20
C GLY A 948 -33.11 19.08 -20.66
N VAL A 949 -32.54 18.52 -19.58
CA VAL A 949 -33.07 17.34 -18.90
C VAL A 949 -33.83 17.79 -17.63
N ALA A 950 -35.03 17.25 -17.40
CA ALA A 950 -35.73 17.48 -16.14
C ALA A 950 -34.92 16.88 -14.98
N ALA A 951 -34.63 17.65 -13.95
CA ALA A 951 -34.06 17.14 -12.71
C ALA A 951 -35.14 16.32 -11.98
N ASP A 952 -34.98 15.00 -11.97
CA ASP A 952 -35.78 14.09 -11.14
C ASP A 952 -35.32 14.13 -9.68
#